data_d0e6e5baa749b5e487f69afc487c480c
#
_entry.id   d0e6e5baa749b5e487f69afc487c480c
#
_cell.length_a   1.000
_cell.length_b   1.000
_cell.length_c   1.000
_cell.angle_alpha   90.00
_cell.angle_beta   90.00
_cell.angle_gamma   90.00
#
_symmetry.space_group_name_H-M   'P 1'
#
loop_
_entity.id
_entity.type
_entity.pdbx_description
1 polymer ?
#
loop_
_entity_poly.entity_id
_entity_poly.type
_entity_poly.pdbx_seq_one_letter_code
_entity_poly.pdbx_strand_id
1 'polypeptide(L)'
;MDFKITSEYKPTGDQPQAIRQLTEGIEQGEPAQVLLGVTGSGKTFTVANVIANIGKPTLILSHNKTLAAQLYQEMKGFFPENAVEYYVSYYDYYQPEAYLPTTDTYIEKDLAINDEIDKLRLGAVSALLSGRKDVIVVSSVSCIYGMGGPVAMQENIIKIKKGQTLDRNEFLRKLVDALYVRNDIELQRGNFRVKGETVDIFMAYSDNVLRVSWWDDEIDSIEEVDAMTYHRLASFETYEIYPANLFVTTKEQQECAIRMIQDDLVKQEEFFKSIGDGIKAQRIKERVEYDMEMIKELGHCSGIENYSRYFDGRKAGERPYCLLDFFPKDFLLVVDESHVSIPQIGAMYGGDRARKKNLVEYGFRLPAAFDNRPLTFEEFHSLIHQAIYVSATPADYELREAEGVVVEQLIRPTGLLDPEIEVRPSENQIDDLLDEILTRTHRNERVLITTLTKRMAEELTEFLLNHNVKAAYIHSDVATLDRVKIMNDLRAGVYDVLVGVNLLREGLDLPEVSLVAILDADKEGFLRSHRSLTQTAGRAARNVNGKVIMYADNITDSMQKTIDETARRRSIQLQYNADHGITPKQIQKAITSALPTSKEEAGNGLGSGYGSGSGKASGAGSGINSASFRTIQGADGSKQRVYIEPDSTTLVADPIVRSMSKEELEKSIANTTAMMKQAAKDLDFMQAAQYRDEIIRLQKELEEKNN
;
A
#
# COMPACT_ATOMS: atom_id res chain seq x y z
N MET A 1 5.38 28.84 4.09
CA MET A 1 4.07 29.16 3.49
C MET A 1 3.02 28.57 4.42
N ASP A 2 1.83 29.17 4.46
CA ASP A 2 0.71 28.65 5.24
C ASP A 2 -0.11 27.71 4.36
N PHE A 3 -0.81 26.76 4.96
CA PHE A 3 -1.74 25.92 4.23
C PHE A 3 -2.91 26.76 3.71
N LYS A 4 -3.25 26.56 2.44
CA LYS A 4 -4.35 27.28 1.77
C LYS A 4 -5.30 26.25 1.15
N ILE A 5 -6.43 26.04 1.83
CA ILE A 5 -7.45 25.14 1.32
C ILE A 5 -8.23 25.77 0.16
N THR A 6 -8.38 25.02 -0.90
CA THR A 6 -9.20 25.36 -2.08
C THR A 6 -10.32 24.33 -2.19
N SER A 7 -11.57 24.77 -2.04
CA SER A 7 -12.72 23.87 -2.13
C SER A 7 -13.99 24.63 -2.53
N GLU A 8 -14.80 24.01 -3.37
CA GLU A 8 -16.17 24.47 -3.67
C GLU A 8 -17.13 24.13 -2.51
N TYR A 9 -16.72 23.21 -1.62
CA TYR A 9 -17.54 22.77 -0.49
C TYR A 9 -17.28 23.64 0.74
N LYS A 10 -18.34 23.80 1.54
CA LYS A 10 -18.26 24.39 2.89
C LYS A 10 -18.56 23.31 3.92
N PRO A 11 -17.97 23.39 5.12
CA PRO A 11 -18.30 22.46 6.19
C PRO A 11 -19.79 22.47 6.53
N THR A 12 -20.42 21.29 6.57
CA THR A 12 -21.86 21.11 6.85
C THR A 12 -22.10 19.97 7.82
N GLY A 13 -23.29 19.87 8.38
CA GLY A 13 -23.63 18.83 9.36
C GLY A 13 -22.78 18.93 10.62
N ASP A 14 -22.16 17.83 10.99
CA ASP A 14 -21.26 17.73 12.17
C ASP A 14 -19.86 18.28 11.88
N GLN A 15 -19.49 18.50 10.60
CA GLN A 15 -18.13 18.90 10.21
C GLN A 15 -17.66 20.18 10.92
N PRO A 16 -18.43 21.29 11.02
CA PRO A 16 -17.97 22.50 11.70
C PRO A 16 -17.61 22.26 13.16
N GLN A 17 -18.39 21.43 13.85
CA GLN A 17 -18.14 21.07 15.24
C GLN A 17 -16.91 20.16 15.35
N ALA A 18 -16.81 19.14 14.50
CA ALA A 18 -15.68 18.21 14.49
C ALA A 18 -14.37 18.93 14.20
N ILE A 19 -14.34 19.83 13.20
CA ILE A 19 -13.17 20.65 12.87
C ILE A 19 -12.73 21.47 14.09
N ARG A 20 -13.67 22.15 14.74
CA ARG A 20 -13.37 22.97 15.92
C ARG A 20 -12.81 22.13 17.06
N GLN A 21 -13.48 21.04 17.44
CA GLN A 21 -13.08 20.18 18.55
C GLN A 21 -11.69 19.56 18.31
N LEU A 22 -11.41 19.04 17.12
CA LEU A 22 -10.11 18.47 16.78
C LEU A 22 -9.02 19.53 16.78
N THR A 23 -9.29 20.73 16.25
CA THR A 23 -8.34 21.85 16.24
C THR A 23 -8.00 22.29 17.66
N GLU A 24 -9.03 22.55 18.49
CA GLU A 24 -8.88 22.95 19.89
C GLU A 24 -8.09 21.91 20.70
N GLY A 25 -8.37 20.60 20.51
CA GLY A 25 -7.64 19.54 21.20
C GLY A 25 -6.15 19.52 20.85
N ILE A 26 -5.79 19.70 19.56
CA ILE A 26 -4.37 19.79 19.17
C ILE A 26 -3.70 21.04 19.74
N GLU A 27 -4.37 22.19 19.72
CA GLU A 27 -3.86 23.44 20.32
C GLU A 27 -3.66 23.34 21.84
N GLN A 28 -4.52 22.56 22.52
CA GLN A 28 -4.41 22.26 23.95
C GLN A 28 -3.32 21.24 24.28
N GLY A 29 -2.75 20.60 23.25
CA GLY A 29 -1.67 19.62 23.41
C GLY A 29 -2.15 18.19 23.66
N GLU A 30 -3.41 17.88 23.35
CA GLU A 30 -3.91 16.49 23.44
C GLU A 30 -3.07 15.55 22.58
N PRO A 31 -2.54 14.45 23.14
CA PRO A 31 -1.65 13.56 22.42
C PRO A 31 -2.38 12.72 21.36
N ALA A 32 -3.66 12.42 21.60
CA ALA A 32 -4.45 11.59 20.71
C ALA A 32 -5.92 12.00 20.71
N GLN A 33 -6.55 11.96 19.55
CA GLN A 33 -7.99 12.21 19.38
C GLN A 33 -8.57 11.19 18.39
N VAL A 34 -9.83 10.82 18.57
CA VAL A 34 -10.52 9.92 17.65
C VAL A 34 -11.60 10.71 16.89
N LEU A 35 -11.54 10.66 15.55
CA LEU A 35 -12.64 11.08 14.68
C LEU A 35 -13.45 9.85 14.28
N LEU A 36 -14.58 9.63 14.94
CA LEU A 36 -15.56 8.62 14.56
C LEU A 36 -16.43 9.18 13.44
N GLY A 37 -16.10 8.82 12.21
CA GLY A 37 -16.84 9.33 11.05
C GLY A 37 -17.40 8.22 10.19
N VAL A 38 -18.74 8.26 9.94
CA VAL A 38 -19.38 7.29 9.06
C VAL A 38 -18.91 7.43 7.61
N THR A 39 -19.04 6.36 6.83
CA THR A 39 -18.70 6.40 5.40
C THR A 39 -19.56 7.46 4.69
N GLY A 40 -18.93 8.35 3.95
CA GLY A 40 -19.61 9.42 3.21
C GLY A 40 -19.94 10.69 4.02
N SER A 41 -19.49 10.80 5.29
CA SER A 41 -19.64 12.04 6.08
C SER A 41 -18.64 13.14 5.71
N GLY A 42 -17.65 12.86 4.83
CA GLY A 42 -16.62 13.82 4.42
C GLY A 42 -15.46 13.94 5.41
N LYS A 43 -15.03 12.83 6.04
CA LYS A 43 -13.89 12.78 6.97
C LYS A 43 -12.63 13.44 6.41
N THR A 44 -12.28 13.14 5.14
CA THR A 44 -11.11 13.70 4.46
C THR A 44 -11.17 15.23 4.42
N PHE A 45 -12.34 15.79 4.12
CA PHE A 45 -12.54 17.24 4.10
C PHE A 45 -12.42 17.86 5.51
N THR A 46 -12.95 17.19 6.53
CA THR A 46 -12.79 17.60 7.94
C THR A 46 -11.32 17.63 8.32
N VAL A 47 -10.56 16.56 8.03
CA VAL A 47 -9.11 16.47 8.28
C VAL A 47 -8.36 17.58 7.53
N ALA A 48 -8.68 17.84 6.25
CA ALA A 48 -8.06 18.90 5.48
C ALA A 48 -8.25 20.29 6.14
N ASN A 49 -9.47 20.58 6.65
CA ASN A 49 -9.72 21.83 7.37
C ASN A 49 -8.95 21.92 8.70
N VAL A 50 -8.83 20.82 9.43
CA VAL A 50 -8.01 20.77 10.65
C VAL A 50 -6.54 21.05 10.33
N ILE A 51 -5.97 20.41 9.29
CA ILE A 51 -4.59 20.65 8.83
C ILE A 51 -4.38 22.13 8.48
N ALA A 52 -5.32 22.73 7.74
CA ALA A 52 -5.24 24.14 7.36
C ALA A 52 -5.26 25.06 8.57
N ASN A 53 -6.07 24.77 9.60
CA ASN A 53 -6.16 25.58 10.81
C ASN A 53 -4.90 25.49 11.67
N ILE A 54 -4.29 24.31 11.78
CA ILE A 54 -3.16 24.05 12.67
C ILE A 54 -1.82 24.48 12.06
N GLY A 55 -1.67 24.38 10.74
CA GLY A 55 -0.47 24.79 10.03
C GLY A 55 0.79 23.96 10.33
N LYS A 56 0.63 22.67 10.75
CA LYS A 56 1.76 21.75 11.02
C LYS A 56 2.00 20.83 9.84
N PRO A 57 3.26 20.46 9.53
CA PRO A 57 3.55 19.35 8.63
C PRO A 57 2.78 18.11 9.07
N THR A 58 2.15 17.42 8.14
CA THR A 58 1.23 16.33 8.46
C THR A 58 1.60 15.06 7.70
N LEU A 59 1.65 13.93 8.43
CA LEU A 59 1.71 12.59 7.86
C LEU A 59 0.31 11.96 7.90
N ILE A 60 -0.22 11.60 6.74
CA ILE A 60 -1.47 10.84 6.63
C ILE A 60 -1.12 9.39 6.32
N LEU A 61 -1.44 8.49 7.24
CA LEU A 61 -1.13 7.07 7.13
C LEU A 61 -2.38 6.28 6.71
N SER A 62 -2.25 5.49 5.66
CA SER A 62 -3.28 4.57 5.17
C SER A 62 -2.78 3.13 5.13
N HIS A 63 -3.66 2.15 5.27
CA HIS A 63 -3.30 0.73 5.35
C HIS A 63 -2.94 0.08 4.00
N ASN A 64 -3.24 0.72 2.86
CA ASN A 64 -2.87 0.20 1.53
C ASN A 64 -2.56 1.30 0.50
N LYS A 65 -1.90 0.93 -0.61
CA LYS A 65 -1.50 1.85 -1.68
C LYS A 65 -2.68 2.53 -2.37
N THR A 66 -3.76 1.81 -2.62
CA THR A 66 -4.93 2.31 -3.37
C THR A 66 -5.64 3.42 -2.60
N LEU A 67 -5.88 3.19 -1.31
CA LEU A 67 -6.50 4.20 -0.45
C LEU A 67 -5.56 5.40 -0.24
N ALA A 68 -4.26 5.15 -0.07
CA ALA A 68 -3.27 6.23 -0.01
C ALA A 68 -3.27 7.08 -1.30
N ALA A 69 -3.38 6.46 -2.48
CA ALA A 69 -3.47 7.18 -3.75
C ALA A 69 -4.74 8.04 -3.85
N GLN A 70 -5.88 7.51 -3.39
CA GLN A 70 -7.12 8.28 -3.33
C GLN A 70 -6.99 9.49 -2.39
N LEU A 71 -6.49 9.29 -1.17
CA LEU A 71 -6.27 10.37 -0.19
C LEU A 71 -5.28 11.42 -0.72
N TYR A 72 -4.22 10.98 -1.39
CA TYR A 72 -3.26 11.89 -2.04
C TYR A 72 -3.93 12.78 -3.08
N GLN A 73 -4.76 12.22 -3.96
CA GLN A 73 -5.49 12.98 -4.97
C GLN A 73 -6.49 13.96 -4.34
N GLU A 74 -7.24 13.51 -3.31
CA GLU A 74 -8.17 14.36 -2.59
C GLU A 74 -7.44 15.53 -1.89
N MET A 75 -6.34 15.25 -1.18
CA MET A 75 -5.53 16.30 -0.51
C MET A 75 -4.89 17.25 -1.51
N LYS A 76 -4.38 16.76 -2.64
CA LYS A 76 -3.82 17.60 -3.70
C LYS A 76 -4.87 18.52 -4.33
N GLY A 77 -6.12 18.04 -4.41
CA GLY A 77 -7.27 18.86 -4.82
C GLY A 77 -7.59 19.96 -3.81
N PHE A 78 -7.51 19.67 -2.50
CA PHE A 78 -7.75 20.65 -1.45
C PHE A 78 -6.59 21.65 -1.27
N PHE A 79 -5.35 21.24 -1.54
CA PHE A 79 -4.13 22.03 -1.33
C PHE A 79 -3.29 22.14 -2.60
N PRO A 80 -3.81 22.74 -3.68
CA PRO A 80 -3.09 22.81 -4.97
C PRO A 80 -1.83 23.67 -4.93
N GLU A 81 -1.72 24.63 -3.99
CA GLU A 81 -0.58 25.54 -3.83
C GLU A 81 0.46 25.04 -2.81
N ASN A 82 0.15 23.98 -2.03
CA ASN A 82 1.00 23.44 -0.98
C ASN A 82 1.69 22.15 -1.43
N ALA A 83 2.70 21.70 -0.66
CA ALA A 83 3.39 20.45 -0.94
C ALA A 83 2.56 19.27 -0.43
N VAL A 84 1.87 18.59 -1.34
CA VAL A 84 1.20 17.33 -1.07
C VAL A 84 1.98 16.23 -1.77
N GLU A 85 2.52 15.30 -1.00
CA GLU A 85 3.47 14.30 -1.43
C GLU A 85 2.94 12.88 -1.19
N TYR A 86 3.45 11.92 -1.98
CA TYR A 86 3.03 10.52 -1.94
C TYR A 86 4.19 9.59 -1.60
N TYR A 87 4.06 8.81 -0.53
CA TYR A 87 5.12 7.92 -0.07
C TYR A 87 4.61 6.53 0.23
N VAL A 88 4.68 5.62 -0.75
CA VAL A 88 4.28 4.21 -0.59
C VAL A 88 5.40 3.28 -1.02
N SER A 89 5.23 1.97 -0.89
CA SER A 89 6.20 1.01 -1.41
C SER A 89 6.35 1.18 -2.94
N TYR A 90 7.57 1.35 -3.41
CA TYR A 90 7.91 1.58 -4.82
C TYR A 90 8.04 0.30 -5.66
N TYR A 91 7.72 -0.86 -5.09
CA TYR A 91 7.72 -2.13 -5.81
C TYR A 91 6.35 -2.38 -6.46
N ASP A 92 6.33 -2.67 -7.77
CA ASP A 92 5.18 -3.23 -8.46
C ASP A 92 5.03 -4.72 -8.14
N TYR A 93 6.18 -5.40 -8.07
CA TYR A 93 6.30 -6.77 -7.62
C TYR A 93 7.43 -6.86 -6.58
N TYR A 94 7.23 -7.62 -5.52
CA TYR A 94 8.23 -7.85 -4.49
C TYR A 94 8.13 -9.26 -3.91
N GLN A 95 9.14 -10.07 -4.19
CA GLN A 95 9.38 -11.34 -3.53
C GLN A 95 10.56 -11.17 -2.56
N PRO A 96 10.33 -11.21 -1.26
CA PRO A 96 11.42 -11.10 -0.29
C PRO A 96 12.31 -12.34 -0.33
N GLU A 97 13.62 -12.14 -0.12
CA GLU A 97 14.56 -13.21 0.14
C GLU A 97 14.11 -14.04 1.34
N ALA A 98 14.05 -15.35 1.20
CA ALA A 98 13.66 -16.26 2.27
C ALA A 98 14.40 -17.59 2.17
N TYR A 99 14.47 -18.30 3.29
CA TYR A 99 14.93 -19.69 3.33
C TYR A 99 13.93 -20.56 4.07
N LEU A 100 13.54 -21.64 3.44
CA LEU A 100 12.61 -22.64 3.97
C LEU A 100 13.39 -23.88 4.43
N PRO A 101 13.68 -24.03 5.72
CA PRO A 101 14.49 -25.15 6.21
C PRO A 101 13.86 -26.53 5.99
N THR A 102 12.54 -26.60 5.88
CA THR A 102 11.80 -27.84 5.67
C THR A 102 12.04 -28.48 4.31
N THR A 103 12.22 -27.67 3.30
CA THR A 103 12.43 -28.11 1.91
C THR A 103 13.85 -27.82 1.42
N ASP A 104 14.72 -27.27 2.27
CA ASP A 104 16.07 -26.77 1.92
C ASP A 104 16.01 -25.82 0.70
N THR A 105 14.97 -24.98 0.63
CA THR A 105 14.74 -24.11 -0.51
C THR A 105 15.13 -22.68 -0.16
N TYR A 106 16.08 -22.13 -0.91
CA TYR A 106 16.40 -20.71 -0.88
C TYR A 106 15.61 -19.97 -1.96
N ILE A 107 14.86 -18.98 -1.53
CA ILE A 107 14.10 -18.08 -2.39
C ILE A 107 14.90 -16.80 -2.56
N GLU A 108 15.34 -16.56 -3.77
CA GLU A 108 16.08 -15.33 -4.09
C GLU A 108 15.12 -14.12 -4.09
N LYS A 109 15.66 -12.97 -3.68
CA LYS A 109 14.94 -11.70 -3.77
C LYS A 109 14.66 -11.36 -5.23
N ASP A 110 13.39 -11.14 -5.56
CA ASP A 110 12.96 -10.66 -6.86
C ASP A 110 12.07 -9.42 -6.70
N LEU A 111 12.27 -8.42 -7.55
CA LEU A 111 11.55 -7.15 -7.44
C LEU A 111 11.48 -6.42 -8.79
N ALA A 112 10.39 -5.69 -8.96
CA ALA A 112 10.22 -4.71 -10.02
C ALA A 112 9.97 -3.34 -9.39
N ILE A 113 10.82 -2.38 -9.69
CA ILE A 113 10.72 -1.00 -9.18
C ILE A 113 9.82 -0.20 -10.11
N ASN A 114 8.95 0.61 -9.52
CA ASN A 114 8.17 1.61 -10.22
C ASN A 114 8.86 2.97 -10.11
N ASP A 115 9.46 3.43 -11.21
CA ASP A 115 10.24 4.67 -11.26
C ASP A 115 9.41 5.92 -10.94
N GLU A 116 8.10 5.91 -11.25
CA GLU A 116 7.22 7.04 -10.93
C GLU A 116 6.95 7.11 -9.42
N ILE A 117 6.77 5.97 -8.75
CA ILE A 117 6.60 5.94 -7.29
C ILE A 117 7.92 6.30 -6.61
N ASP A 118 9.06 5.88 -7.15
CA ASP A 118 10.39 6.23 -6.58
C ASP A 118 10.63 7.74 -6.67
N LYS A 119 10.30 8.37 -7.79
CA LYS A 119 10.29 9.84 -7.95
C LYS A 119 9.46 10.52 -6.86
N LEU A 120 8.22 10.05 -6.65
CA LEU A 120 7.32 10.64 -5.65
C LEU A 120 7.86 10.50 -4.22
N ARG A 121 8.54 9.38 -3.92
CA ARG A 121 9.21 9.17 -2.62
C ARG A 121 10.36 10.14 -2.41
N LEU A 122 11.20 10.33 -3.42
CA LEU A 122 12.27 11.33 -3.40
C LEU A 122 11.71 12.75 -3.26
N GLY A 123 10.60 13.06 -3.95
CA GLY A 123 9.87 14.32 -3.82
C GLY A 123 9.41 14.59 -2.39
N ALA A 124 8.82 13.59 -1.74
CA ALA A 124 8.38 13.70 -0.35
C ALA A 124 9.54 14.00 0.61
N VAL A 125 10.66 13.31 0.47
CA VAL A 125 11.86 13.54 1.30
C VAL A 125 12.45 14.92 1.03
N SER A 126 12.55 15.33 -0.25
CA SER A 126 13.05 16.66 -0.64
C SER A 126 12.16 17.78 -0.06
N ALA A 127 10.84 17.62 -0.12
CA ALA A 127 9.89 18.59 0.45
C ALA A 127 10.07 18.73 1.97
N LEU A 128 10.26 17.62 2.70
CA LEU A 128 10.50 17.65 4.14
C LEU A 128 11.86 18.30 4.50
N LEU A 129 12.92 18.02 3.73
CA LEU A 129 14.27 18.58 3.93
C LEU A 129 14.37 20.07 3.56
N SER A 130 13.47 20.56 2.70
CA SER A 130 13.45 21.98 2.29
C SER A 130 13.11 22.97 3.40
N GLY A 131 12.71 22.47 4.58
CA GLY A 131 12.30 23.30 5.71
C GLY A 131 10.91 23.95 5.57
N ARG A 132 10.13 23.57 4.53
CA ARG A 132 8.73 23.97 4.39
C ARG A 132 7.90 23.44 5.55
N LYS A 133 6.95 24.24 6.02
CA LYS A 133 5.99 23.82 7.06
C LYS A 133 4.65 23.37 6.47
N ASP A 134 4.39 23.69 5.21
CA ASP A 134 3.16 23.39 4.48
C ASP A 134 3.28 22.10 3.67
N VAL A 135 3.72 21.03 4.34
CA VAL A 135 3.93 19.70 3.73
C VAL A 135 2.93 18.69 4.28
N ILE A 136 2.22 18.03 3.38
CA ILE A 136 1.37 16.85 3.68
C ILE A 136 1.98 15.66 2.95
N VAL A 137 2.34 14.62 3.69
CA VAL A 137 2.77 13.35 3.08
C VAL A 137 1.69 12.30 3.31
N VAL A 138 1.17 11.75 2.23
CA VAL A 138 0.24 10.61 2.28
C VAL A 138 1.02 9.33 2.08
N SER A 139 0.98 8.44 3.05
CA SER A 139 1.81 7.24 3.07
C SER A 139 1.02 5.96 3.37
N SER A 140 1.58 4.83 2.95
CA SER A 140 1.23 3.52 3.50
C SER A 140 2.16 3.16 4.66
N VAL A 141 2.02 1.97 5.24
CA VAL A 141 2.93 1.47 6.30
C VAL A 141 4.40 1.39 5.86
N SER A 142 4.72 1.63 4.59
CA SER A 142 6.11 1.74 4.12
C SER A 142 6.90 2.86 4.78
N CYS A 143 6.25 3.83 5.40
CA CYS A 143 6.90 4.93 6.15
C CYS A 143 7.70 4.47 7.37
N ILE A 144 7.42 3.28 7.92
CA ILE A 144 8.15 2.73 9.08
C ILE A 144 9.34 1.85 8.70
N TYR A 145 9.57 1.62 7.40
CA TYR A 145 10.71 0.84 6.92
C TYR A 145 11.98 1.67 6.82
N GLY A 146 13.13 0.98 6.99
CA GLY A 146 14.44 1.60 6.95
C GLY A 146 14.77 2.32 5.64
N MET A 147 15.37 3.51 5.78
CA MET A 147 15.89 4.33 4.69
C MET A 147 17.15 5.06 5.15
N GLY A 148 17.81 5.80 4.27
CA GLY A 148 18.97 6.62 4.61
C GLY A 148 18.64 7.67 5.67
N GLY A 149 19.63 8.05 6.48
CA GLY A 149 19.44 9.02 7.55
C GLY A 149 19.27 10.47 7.05
N PRO A 150 18.47 11.31 7.74
CA PRO A 150 18.24 12.70 7.33
C PRO A 150 19.53 13.55 7.32
N VAL A 151 20.47 13.29 8.23
CA VAL A 151 21.74 14.01 8.31
C VAL A 151 22.58 13.77 7.05
N ALA A 152 22.76 12.51 6.65
CA ALA A 152 23.50 12.16 5.45
C ALA A 152 22.86 12.76 4.19
N MET A 153 21.54 12.76 4.10
CA MET A 153 20.82 13.40 3.00
C MET A 153 21.06 14.92 2.99
N GLN A 154 21.00 15.56 4.14
CA GLN A 154 21.14 17.02 4.28
C GLN A 154 22.56 17.51 3.95
N GLU A 155 23.60 16.75 4.34
CA GLU A 155 25.00 17.04 4.04
C GLU A 155 25.32 16.95 2.53
N ASN A 156 24.56 16.18 1.78
CA ASN A 156 24.72 15.98 0.32
C ASN A 156 23.79 16.87 -0.53
N ILE A 157 23.08 17.82 0.08
CA ILE A 157 22.32 18.84 -0.66
C ILE A 157 23.29 19.84 -1.28
N ILE A 158 23.21 20.01 -2.61
CA ILE A 158 24.03 20.99 -3.32
C ILE A 158 23.27 22.29 -3.41
N LYS A 159 23.78 23.32 -2.69
CA LYS A 159 23.22 24.67 -2.71
C LYS A 159 23.97 25.53 -3.70
N ILE A 160 23.24 26.12 -4.65
CA ILE A 160 23.78 27.00 -5.69
C ILE A 160 23.05 28.34 -5.68
N LYS A 161 23.79 29.38 -6.06
CA LYS A 161 23.26 30.74 -6.14
C LYS A 161 23.77 31.41 -7.42
N LYS A 162 22.91 32.16 -8.09
CA LYS A 162 23.30 33.00 -9.21
C LYS A 162 24.34 34.02 -8.76
N GLY A 163 25.40 34.24 -9.56
CA GLY A 163 26.54 35.06 -9.20
C GLY A 163 27.55 34.43 -8.26
N GLN A 164 27.38 33.16 -7.91
CA GLN A 164 28.32 32.42 -7.08
C GLN A 164 29.53 31.95 -7.91
N THR A 165 30.73 32.25 -7.43
CA THR A 165 31.96 31.65 -7.97
C THR A 165 32.05 30.19 -7.53
N LEU A 166 31.94 29.27 -8.49
CA LEU A 166 31.99 27.83 -8.29
C LEU A 166 32.55 27.17 -9.54
N ASP A 167 33.72 26.55 -9.40
CA ASP A 167 34.32 25.78 -10.52
C ASP A 167 33.36 24.67 -11.00
N ARG A 168 33.15 24.62 -12.30
CA ARG A 168 32.24 23.66 -12.91
C ARG A 168 32.61 22.21 -12.61
N ASN A 169 33.90 21.87 -12.60
CA ASN A 169 34.32 20.50 -12.31
C ASN A 169 34.12 20.14 -10.85
N GLU A 170 34.24 21.10 -9.92
CA GLU A 170 33.84 20.91 -8.54
C GLU A 170 32.35 20.64 -8.43
N PHE A 171 31.52 21.41 -9.14
CA PHE A 171 30.09 21.17 -9.19
C PHE A 171 29.73 19.79 -9.74
N LEU A 172 30.38 19.35 -10.83
CA LEU A 172 30.17 18.01 -11.39
C LEU A 172 30.55 16.88 -10.42
N ARG A 173 31.60 17.07 -9.61
CA ARG A 173 31.97 16.11 -8.55
C ARG A 173 30.86 16.05 -7.49
N LYS A 174 30.37 17.20 -7.04
CA LYS A 174 29.23 17.24 -6.08
C LYS A 174 27.99 16.53 -6.62
N LEU A 175 27.70 16.64 -7.91
CA LEU A 175 26.59 15.89 -8.53
C LEU A 175 26.82 14.37 -8.48
N VAL A 176 28.05 13.91 -8.74
CA VAL A 176 28.39 12.48 -8.63
C VAL A 176 28.32 12.01 -7.17
N ASP A 177 28.80 12.81 -6.23
CA ASP A 177 28.69 12.50 -4.79
C ASP A 177 27.22 12.46 -4.32
N ALA A 178 26.35 13.28 -4.93
CA ALA A 178 24.89 13.26 -4.75
C ALA A 178 24.19 12.16 -5.59
N LEU A 179 24.94 11.22 -6.16
CA LEU A 179 24.50 10.03 -6.90
C LEU A 179 23.83 10.33 -8.26
N TYR A 180 24.05 11.49 -8.85
CA TYR A 180 23.69 11.74 -10.25
C TYR A 180 24.72 11.11 -11.20
N VAL A 181 24.23 10.49 -12.26
CA VAL A 181 25.07 9.82 -13.26
C VAL A 181 25.26 10.70 -14.49
N ARG A 182 26.51 10.85 -14.96
CA ARG A 182 26.75 11.58 -16.21
C ARG A 182 26.32 10.75 -17.42
N ASN A 183 25.44 11.30 -18.23
CA ASN A 183 25.01 10.71 -19.50
C ASN A 183 24.81 11.83 -20.54
N ASP A 184 25.80 12.00 -21.44
CA ASP A 184 25.77 13.05 -22.44
C ASP A 184 24.91 12.67 -23.68
N ILE A 185 24.54 11.40 -23.83
CA ILE A 185 23.77 10.86 -24.97
C ILE A 185 22.26 11.00 -24.72
N GLU A 186 21.79 10.39 -23.64
CA GLU A 186 20.38 10.36 -23.27
C GLU A 186 20.19 10.87 -21.84
N LEU A 187 19.48 11.99 -21.68
CA LEU A 187 19.25 12.59 -20.40
C LEU A 187 18.00 11.95 -19.78
N GLN A 188 18.20 11.06 -18.83
CA GLN A 188 17.14 10.41 -18.06
C GLN A 188 17.10 10.95 -16.63
N ARG A 189 16.04 10.66 -15.90
CA ARG A 189 15.89 11.05 -14.49
C ARG A 189 17.06 10.54 -13.64
N GLY A 190 17.62 11.39 -12.79
CA GLY A 190 18.83 11.09 -12.02
C GLY A 190 20.15 11.21 -12.79
N ASN A 191 20.08 11.71 -14.05
CA ASN A 191 21.28 11.94 -14.85
C ASN A 191 21.55 13.43 -15.04
N PHE A 192 22.81 13.74 -15.33
CA PHE A 192 23.22 15.06 -15.83
C PHE A 192 24.04 14.94 -17.11
N ARG A 193 24.00 15.99 -17.91
CA ARG A 193 24.84 16.12 -19.10
C ARG A 193 25.52 17.48 -19.15
N VAL A 194 26.64 17.56 -19.84
CA VAL A 194 27.43 18.79 -20.01
C VAL A 194 27.45 19.20 -21.49
N LYS A 195 27.02 20.43 -21.78
CA LYS A 195 27.09 21.02 -23.14
C LYS A 195 27.70 22.41 -23.08
N GLY A 196 28.99 22.49 -23.42
CA GLY A 196 29.73 23.77 -23.34
C GLY A 196 29.76 24.29 -21.90
N GLU A 197 29.31 25.51 -21.68
CA GLU A 197 29.22 26.17 -20.37
C GLU A 197 27.91 25.86 -19.62
N THR A 198 27.13 24.87 -20.07
CA THR A 198 25.85 24.54 -19.49
C THR A 198 25.83 23.10 -18.97
N VAL A 199 25.25 22.91 -17.81
CA VAL A 199 24.95 21.60 -17.19
C VAL A 199 23.45 21.46 -17.07
N ASP A 200 22.90 20.46 -17.75
CA ASP A 200 21.50 20.05 -17.63
C ASP A 200 21.40 18.88 -16.65
N ILE A 201 20.58 19.00 -15.61
CA ILE A 201 20.39 17.98 -14.57
C ILE A 201 18.93 17.55 -14.58
N PHE A 202 18.65 16.30 -14.93
CA PHE A 202 17.29 15.77 -14.82
C PHE A 202 17.08 15.31 -13.39
N MET A 203 16.30 16.10 -12.65
CA MET A 203 16.12 15.89 -11.22
C MET A 203 15.46 14.52 -10.95
N ALA A 204 15.97 13.81 -9.95
CA ALA A 204 15.43 12.47 -9.61
C ALA A 204 14.01 12.53 -9.02
N TYR A 205 13.62 13.67 -8.47
CA TYR A 205 12.35 13.94 -7.80
C TYR A 205 11.37 14.84 -8.58
N SER A 206 11.68 15.17 -9.85
CA SER A 206 10.86 16.04 -10.69
C SER A 206 10.78 15.52 -12.13
N ASP A 207 9.81 16.00 -12.89
CA ASP A 207 9.69 15.74 -14.32
C ASP A 207 10.42 16.81 -15.18
N ASN A 208 11.04 17.79 -14.53
CA ASN A 208 11.72 18.90 -15.18
C ASN A 208 13.23 18.78 -15.04
N VAL A 209 13.93 19.49 -15.92
CA VAL A 209 15.40 19.56 -15.95
C VAL A 209 15.83 20.91 -15.37
N LEU A 210 16.78 20.86 -14.45
CA LEU A 210 17.47 22.05 -13.98
C LEU A 210 18.65 22.34 -14.91
N ARG A 211 18.68 23.52 -15.48
CA ARG A 211 19.76 24.03 -16.32
C ARG A 211 20.56 25.07 -15.55
N VAL A 212 21.86 24.82 -15.41
CA VAL A 212 22.79 25.75 -14.79
C VAL A 212 23.82 26.16 -15.84
N SER A 213 23.96 27.46 -16.06
CA SER A 213 24.92 28.01 -17.03
C SER A 213 26.01 28.80 -16.31
N TRP A 214 27.21 28.69 -16.82
CA TRP A 214 28.39 29.40 -16.31
C TRP A 214 28.86 30.47 -17.26
N TRP A 215 29.39 31.56 -16.70
CA TRP A 215 30.24 32.50 -17.36
C TRP A 215 31.59 32.50 -16.64
N ASP A 216 32.62 31.93 -17.28
CA ASP A 216 33.90 31.61 -16.66
C ASP A 216 33.69 30.72 -15.43
N ASP A 217 34.08 31.11 -14.24
CA ASP A 217 33.91 30.37 -12.98
C ASP A 217 32.69 30.82 -12.14
N GLU A 218 31.81 31.64 -12.72
CA GLU A 218 30.62 32.21 -12.04
C GLU A 218 29.34 31.60 -12.61
N ILE A 219 28.38 31.25 -11.74
CA ILE A 219 27.04 30.79 -12.16
C ILE A 219 26.25 32.00 -12.72
N ASP A 220 26.03 32.03 -14.03
CA ASP A 220 25.30 33.09 -14.73
C ASP A 220 23.78 32.93 -14.60
N SER A 221 23.26 31.72 -14.78
CA SER A 221 21.82 31.44 -14.64
C SER A 221 21.49 30.09 -14.09
N ILE A 222 20.34 30.02 -13.39
CA ILE A 222 19.75 28.80 -12.85
C ILE A 222 18.30 28.77 -13.34
N GLU A 223 17.96 27.83 -14.21
CA GLU A 223 16.67 27.79 -14.89
C GLU A 223 16.07 26.37 -14.81
N GLU A 224 14.77 26.32 -14.59
CA GLU A 224 14.01 25.08 -14.77
C GLU A 224 13.44 25.06 -16.17
N VAL A 225 13.65 23.94 -16.87
CA VAL A 225 13.21 23.75 -18.25
C VAL A 225 12.40 22.46 -18.37
N ASP A 226 11.42 22.46 -19.26
CA ASP A 226 10.64 21.28 -19.60
C ASP A 226 11.53 20.20 -20.22
N ALA A 227 11.45 18.96 -19.74
CA ALA A 227 12.33 17.88 -20.16
C ALA A 227 12.22 17.49 -21.63
N MET A 228 11.06 17.72 -22.26
CA MET A 228 10.79 17.36 -23.66
C MET A 228 11.10 18.50 -24.63
N THR A 229 10.63 19.69 -24.31
CA THR A 229 10.70 20.85 -25.19
C THR A 229 11.90 21.76 -24.91
N TYR A 230 12.52 21.63 -23.74
CA TYR A 230 13.57 22.51 -23.22
C TYR A 230 13.17 23.98 -23.12
N HIS A 231 11.87 24.27 -23.14
CA HIS A 231 11.37 25.61 -22.86
C HIS A 231 11.56 25.96 -21.39
N ARG A 232 12.00 27.18 -21.11
CA ARG A 232 12.15 27.70 -19.76
C ARG A 232 10.80 27.83 -19.07
N LEU A 233 10.68 27.19 -17.90
CA LEU A 233 9.50 27.22 -17.03
C LEU A 233 9.67 28.28 -15.93
N ALA A 234 10.85 28.31 -15.29
CA ALA A 234 11.17 29.22 -14.20
C ALA A 234 12.65 29.60 -14.18
N SER A 235 12.99 30.69 -13.46
CA SER A 235 14.37 31.11 -13.17
C SER A 235 14.50 31.34 -11.65
N PHE A 236 15.66 31.02 -11.12
CA PHE A 236 15.92 31.05 -9.67
C PHE A 236 17.17 31.89 -9.36
N GLU A 237 17.13 32.60 -8.25
CA GLU A 237 18.32 33.26 -7.65
C GLU A 237 19.14 32.26 -6.82
N THR A 238 18.46 31.32 -6.15
CA THR A 238 19.06 30.22 -5.37
C THR A 238 18.30 28.93 -5.62
N TYR A 239 19.00 27.81 -5.63
CA TYR A 239 18.40 26.49 -5.81
C TYR A 239 19.11 25.44 -4.95
N GLU A 240 18.35 24.47 -4.46
CA GLU A 240 18.85 23.31 -3.69
C GLU A 240 18.62 22.04 -4.51
N ILE A 241 19.70 21.32 -4.82
CA ILE A 241 19.65 20.05 -5.54
C ILE A 241 19.78 18.93 -4.50
N TYR A 242 18.75 18.13 -4.40
CA TYR A 242 18.71 16.97 -3.49
C TYR A 242 19.34 15.75 -4.16
N PRO A 243 19.89 14.79 -3.37
CA PRO A 243 20.47 13.57 -3.90
C PRO A 243 19.51 12.76 -4.76
N ALA A 244 20.06 12.03 -5.74
CA ALA A 244 19.30 11.21 -6.67
C ALA A 244 18.81 9.87 -6.08
N ASN A 245 19.21 9.54 -4.84
CA ASN A 245 18.80 8.31 -4.17
C ASN A 245 18.59 8.55 -2.67
N LEU A 246 17.70 7.76 -2.04
CA LEU A 246 17.43 7.83 -0.60
C LEU A 246 18.56 7.27 0.27
N PHE A 247 19.48 6.51 -0.29
CA PHE A 247 20.65 5.94 0.40
C PHE A 247 21.91 6.58 -0.15
N VAL A 248 22.38 7.63 0.50
CA VAL A 248 23.62 8.34 0.16
C VAL A 248 24.72 7.87 1.09
N THR A 249 25.88 7.51 0.54
CA THR A 249 27.04 7.04 1.30
C THR A 249 28.32 7.61 0.69
N THR A 250 29.19 8.18 1.50
CA THR A 250 30.51 8.63 1.03
C THR A 250 31.47 7.45 0.82
N LYS A 251 32.53 7.65 0.02
CA LYS A 251 33.56 6.60 -0.18
C LYS A 251 34.23 6.18 1.12
N GLU A 252 34.49 7.13 2.02
CA GLU A 252 35.08 6.85 3.33
C GLU A 252 34.12 6.00 4.19
N GLN A 253 32.85 6.31 4.18
CA GLN A 253 31.82 5.50 4.85
C GLN A 253 31.72 4.10 4.26
N GLN A 254 31.75 3.99 2.94
CA GLN A 254 31.73 2.70 2.24
C GLN A 254 32.94 1.83 2.61
N GLU A 255 34.17 2.40 2.61
CA GLU A 255 35.38 1.67 3.01
C GLU A 255 35.33 1.27 4.50
N CYS A 256 34.76 2.11 5.36
CA CYS A 256 34.58 1.77 6.77
C CYS A 256 33.56 0.62 6.91
N ALA A 257 32.44 0.71 6.21
CA ALA A 257 31.40 -0.33 6.21
C ALA A 257 31.97 -1.69 5.75
N ILE A 258 32.75 -1.71 4.67
CA ILE A 258 33.38 -2.94 4.17
C ILE A 258 34.29 -3.58 5.22
N ARG A 259 35.10 -2.79 5.94
CA ARG A 259 35.93 -3.31 7.03
C ARG A 259 35.10 -3.93 8.15
N MET A 260 34.04 -3.23 8.56
CA MET A 260 33.14 -3.75 9.61
C MET A 260 32.40 -5.01 9.18
N ILE A 261 32.00 -5.13 7.90
CA ILE A 261 31.41 -6.34 7.32
C ILE A 261 32.40 -7.49 7.37
N GLN A 262 33.68 -7.26 7.02
CA GLN A 262 34.75 -8.28 7.10
C GLN A 262 34.98 -8.77 8.51
N ASP A 263 35.02 -7.86 9.50
CA ASP A 263 35.21 -8.22 10.90
C ASP A 263 34.04 -9.08 11.43
N ASP A 264 32.80 -8.76 11.04
CA ASP A 264 31.62 -9.51 11.46
C ASP A 264 31.52 -10.85 10.68
N LEU A 265 32.00 -10.91 9.42
CA LEU A 265 32.10 -12.16 8.67
C LEU A 265 33.04 -13.14 9.36
N VAL A 266 34.23 -12.71 9.78
CA VAL A 266 35.19 -13.57 10.50
C VAL A 266 34.57 -14.14 11.77
N LYS A 267 33.93 -13.30 12.57
CA LYS A 267 33.23 -13.73 13.80
C LYS A 267 32.13 -14.77 13.52
N GLN A 268 31.35 -14.53 12.47
CA GLN A 268 30.23 -15.44 12.12
C GLN A 268 30.73 -16.76 11.52
N GLU A 269 31.81 -16.74 10.75
CA GLU A 269 32.47 -17.93 10.23
C GLU A 269 33.04 -18.79 11.38
N GLU A 270 33.75 -18.17 12.33
CA GLU A 270 34.26 -18.83 13.52
C GLU A 270 33.15 -19.43 14.39
N PHE A 271 32.05 -18.70 14.55
CA PHE A 271 30.87 -19.20 15.26
C PHE A 271 30.34 -20.47 14.62
N PHE A 272 30.10 -20.50 13.31
CA PHE A 272 29.60 -21.70 12.63
C PHE A 272 30.59 -22.87 12.70
N LYS A 273 31.89 -22.62 12.60
CA LYS A 273 32.94 -23.65 12.78
C LYS A 273 32.93 -24.18 14.21
N SER A 274 32.73 -23.35 15.23
CA SER A 274 32.73 -23.74 16.63
C SER A 274 31.58 -24.69 17.00
N ILE A 275 30.44 -24.56 16.30
CA ILE A 275 29.28 -25.44 16.48
C ILE A 275 29.30 -26.65 15.52
N GLY A 276 30.39 -26.82 14.74
CA GLY A 276 30.57 -27.96 13.84
C GLY A 276 29.85 -27.84 12.49
N ASP A 277 29.30 -26.68 12.14
CA ASP A 277 28.52 -26.48 10.91
C ASP A 277 29.41 -25.84 9.79
N GLY A 278 30.25 -26.64 9.19
CA GLY A 278 31.16 -26.19 8.12
C GLY A 278 30.46 -25.71 6.86
N ILE A 279 29.26 -26.24 6.57
CA ILE A 279 28.48 -25.87 5.38
C ILE A 279 27.99 -24.41 5.51
N LYS A 280 27.45 -24.06 6.68
CA LYS A 280 26.99 -22.68 6.92
C LYS A 280 28.15 -21.70 6.97
N ALA A 281 29.30 -22.11 7.53
CA ALA A 281 30.52 -21.29 7.52
C ALA A 281 30.99 -20.98 6.10
N GLN A 282 30.99 -21.98 5.22
CA GLN A 282 31.37 -21.79 3.81
C GLN A 282 30.35 -20.91 3.08
N ARG A 283 29.07 -21.16 3.26
CA ARG A 283 27.98 -20.43 2.61
C ARG A 283 28.01 -18.93 2.95
N ILE A 284 28.11 -18.59 4.23
CA ILE A 284 28.16 -17.17 4.65
C ILE A 284 29.40 -16.47 4.11
N LYS A 285 30.55 -17.17 4.08
CA LYS A 285 31.79 -16.64 3.54
C LYS A 285 31.66 -16.30 2.06
N GLU A 286 31.26 -17.26 1.23
CA GLU A 286 31.11 -17.07 -0.21
C GLU A 286 30.11 -15.95 -0.53
N ARG A 287 28.98 -15.91 0.19
CA ARG A 287 27.96 -14.87 -0.02
C ARG A 287 28.47 -13.48 0.32
N VAL A 288 29.07 -13.31 1.47
CA VAL A 288 29.50 -11.98 1.93
C VAL A 288 30.72 -11.49 1.15
N GLU A 289 31.67 -12.37 0.80
CA GLU A 289 32.81 -12.01 -0.04
C GLU A 289 32.36 -11.53 -1.42
N TYR A 290 31.39 -12.23 -2.04
CA TYR A 290 30.78 -11.79 -3.30
C TYR A 290 30.06 -10.45 -3.17
N ASP A 291 29.22 -10.26 -2.14
CA ASP A 291 28.51 -9.02 -1.91
C ASP A 291 29.49 -7.84 -1.69
N MET A 292 30.59 -8.04 -0.97
CA MET A 292 31.63 -7.02 -0.76
C MET A 292 32.38 -6.66 -2.05
N GLU A 293 32.65 -7.64 -2.92
CA GLU A 293 33.24 -7.38 -4.21
C GLU A 293 32.34 -6.52 -5.09
N MET A 294 31.05 -6.86 -5.14
CA MET A 294 30.06 -6.08 -5.86
C MET A 294 29.92 -4.65 -5.31
N ILE A 295 29.94 -4.47 -3.99
CA ILE A 295 29.90 -3.15 -3.37
C ILE A 295 31.16 -2.33 -3.72
N LYS A 296 32.34 -2.94 -3.77
CA LYS A 296 33.60 -2.26 -4.12
C LYS A 296 33.61 -1.81 -5.57
N GLU A 297 33.21 -2.67 -6.50
CA GLU A 297 33.31 -2.43 -7.94
C GLU A 297 32.16 -1.60 -8.48
N LEU A 298 30.92 -1.86 -8.02
CA LEU A 298 29.70 -1.26 -8.56
C LEU A 298 29.02 -0.29 -7.59
N GLY A 299 29.47 -0.21 -6.34
CA GLY A 299 28.83 0.60 -5.31
C GLY A 299 27.55 -0.03 -4.69
N HIS A 300 27.09 -1.18 -5.20
CA HIS A 300 25.89 -1.86 -4.71
C HIS A 300 25.97 -3.37 -4.88
N CYS A 301 25.13 -4.11 -4.15
CA CYS A 301 24.90 -5.54 -4.35
C CYS A 301 23.41 -5.89 -4.16
N SER A 302 23.01 -7.08 -4.62
CA SER A 302 21.65 -7.59 -4.35
C SER A 302 21.46 -7.82 -2.84
N GLY A 303 20.48 -7.12 -2.25
CA GLY A 303 20.23 -7.19 -0.80
C GLY A 303 21.16 -6.30 0.03
N ILE A 304 21.72 -5.23 -0.54
CA ILE A 304 22.58 -4.26 0.17
C ILE A 304 21.94 -3.71 1.44
N GLU A 305 20.62 -3.67 1.50
CA GLU A 305 19.86 -3.26 2.69
C GLU A 305 20.16 -4.11 3.92
N ASN A 306 20.59 -5.38 3.75
CA ASN A 306 21.00 -6.23 4.86
C ASN A 306 22.31 -5.78 5.53
N TYR A 307 23.01 -4.86 4.89
CA TYR A 307 24.25 -4.23 5.37
C TYR A 307 24.04 -2.77 5.82
N SER A 308 22.80 -2.24 5.79
CA SER A 308 22.47 -0.83 6.05
C SER A 308 23.08 -0.30 7.36
N ARG A 309 23.09 -1.12 8.43
CA ARG A 309 23.68 -0.75 9.72
C ARG A 309 25.13 -0.26 9.63
N TYR A 310 25.94 -0.89 8.77
CA TYR A 310 27.35 -0.53 8.62
C TYR A 310 27.52 0.79 7.86
N PHE A 311 26.65 1.07 6.89
CA PHE A 311 26.66 2.32 6.13
C PHE A 311 26.11 3.50 6.94
N ASP A 312 25.12 3.26 7.78
CA ASP A 312 24.51 4.28 8.65
C ASP A 312 25.35 4.53 9.94
N GLY A 313 26.35 3.71 10.23
CA GLY A 313 27.15 3.78 11.46
C GLY A 313 26.37 3.41 12.73
N ARG A 314 25.21 2.76 12.62
CA ARG A 314 24.37 2.34 13.75
C ARG A 314 24.98 1.14 14.48
N LYS A 315 24.74 1.07 15.79
CA LYS A 315 25.06 -0.09 16.60
C LYS A 315 24.05 -1.21 16.38
N ALA A 316 24.45 -2.45 16.71
CA ALA A 316 23.56 -3.59 16.66
C ALA A 316 22.32 -3.36 17.54
N GLY A 317 21.12 -3.60 16.98
CA GLY A 317 19.84 -3.42 17.66
C GLY A 317 19.28 -1.99 17.63
N GLU A 318 20.05 -0.97 17.22
CA GLU A 318 19.50 0.36 17.03
C GLU A 318 18.47 0.39 15.92
N ARG A 319 17.39 1.17 16.13
CA ARG A 319 16.34 1.31 15.13
C ARG A 319 16.87 1.95 13.85
N PRO A 320 16.37 1.54 12.67
CA PRO A 320 16.70 2.23 11.43
C PRO A 320 16.07 3.63 11.38
N TYR A 321 16.65 4.52 10.58
CA TYR A 321 15.97 5.74 10.17
C TYR A 321 14.80 5.38 9.25
N CYS A 322 13.72 6.15 9.34
CA CYS A 322 12.52 5.98 8.52
C CYS A 322 11.96 7.36 8.11
N LEU A 323 10.86 7.38 7.38
CA LEU A 323 10.26 8.63 6.91
C LEU A 323 9.93 9.60 8.07
N LEU A 324 9.54 9.08 9.25
CA LEU A 324 9.19 9.91 10.39
C LEU A 324 10.37 10.73 10.91
N ASP A 325 11.61 10.29 10.69
CA ASP A 325 12.82 11.04 11.11
C ASP A 325 13.07 12.30 10.27
N PHE A 326 12.42 12.45 9.14
CA PHE A 326 12.51 13.64 8.28
C PHE A 326 11.48 14.70 8.63
N PHE A 327 10.46 14.36 9.41
CA PHE A 327 9.51 15.32 9.92
C PHE A 327 10.08 16.14 11.08
N PRO A 328 9.64 17.40 11.27
CA PRO A 328 9.91 18.13 12.50
C PRO A 328 9.24 17.42 13.69
N LYS A 329 9.77 17.62 14.90
CA LYS A 329 9.27 16.91 16.09
C LYS A 329 7.79 17.13 16.39
N ASP A 330 7.24 18.27 16.00
CA ASP A 330 5.85 18.67 16.27
C ASP A 330 4.90 18.45 15.09
N PHE A 331 5.19 17.48 14.22
CA PHE A 331 4.28 17.13 13.13
C PHE A 331 2.98 16.48 13.63
N LEU A 332 1.93 16.58 12.82
CA LEU A 332 0.66 15.91 13.08
C LEU A 332 0.61 14.55 12.35
N LEU A 333 0.27 13.50 13.08
CA LEU A 333 -0.05 12.21 12.49
C LEU A 333 -1.58 12.07 12.32
N VAL A 334 -2.03 11.72 11.12
CA VAL A 334 -3.42 11.32 10.86
C VAL A 334 -3.42 9.86 10.40
N VAL A 335 -4.10 8.98 11.12
CA VAL A 335 -4.18 7.56 10.78
C VAL A 335 -5.56 7.27 10.22
N ASP A 336 -5.64 7.07 8.91
CA ASP A 336 -6.90 6.71 8.26
C ASP A 336 -7.18 5.22 8.39
N GLU A 337 -8.47 4.86 8.57
CA GLU A 337 -8.93 3.52 8.91
C GLU A 337 -8.06 2.89 10.02
N SER A 338 -7.88 3.65 11.11
CA SER A 338 -6.91 3.38 12.19
C SER A 338 -7.05 1.99 12.79
N HIS A 339 -8.29 1.47 12.91
CA HIS A 339 -8.58 0.12 13.39
C HIS A 339 -7.96 -1.01 12.54
N VAL A 340 -7.50 -0.71 11.31
CA VAL A 340 -6.73 -1.61 10.43
C VAL A 340 -5.25 -1.22 10.39
N SER A 341 -4.98 0.09 10.24
CA SER A 341 -3.61 0.61 10.06
C SER A 341 -2.73 0.36 11.28
N ILE A 342 -3.24 0.55 12.49
CA ILE A 342 -2.49 0.37 13.73
C ILE A 342 -2.10 -1.09 13.98
N PRO A 343 -3.01 -2.07 13.91
CA PRO A 343 -2.62 -3.49 14.00
C PRO A 343 -1.64 -3.93 12.92
N GLN A 344 -1.73 -3.36 11.71
CA GLN A 344 -0.79 -3.66 10.63
C GLN A 344 0.63 -3.20 10.99
N ILE A 345 0.81 -2.00 11.56
CA ILE A 345 2.12 -1.54 12.04
C ILE A 345 2.68 -2.50 13.08
N GLY A 346 1.87 -2.92 14.04
CA GLY A 346 2.30 -3.86 15.08
C GLY A 346 2.76 -5.22 14.56
N ALA A 347 2.16 -5.71 13.47
CA ALA A 347 2.47 -7.00 12.89
C ALA A 347 3.74 -7.03 12.02
N MET A 348 4.16 -5.87 11.45
CA MET A 348 5.23 -5.82 10.44
C MET A 348 6.57 -6.32 10.97
N TYR A 349 6.97 -5.94 12.18
CA TYR A 349 8.25 -6.32 12.77
C TYR A 349 8.38 -7.84 12.98
N GLY A 350 7.33 -8.49 13.50
CA GLY A 350 7.35 -9.93 13.79
C GLY A 350 7.56 -10.78 12.55
N GLY A 351 6.85 -10.47 11.47
CA GLY A 351 6.95 -11.19 10.20
C GLY A 351 8.34 -11.04 9.55
N ASP A 352 8.90 -9.83 9.53
CA ASP A 352 10.25 -9.59 8.99
C ASP A 352 11.32 -10.32 9.80
N ARG A 353 11.25 -10.27 11.14
CA ARG A 353 12.20 -10.95 12.02
C ARG A 353 12.17 -12.47 11.86
N ALA A 354 10.99 -13.07 11.77
CA ALA A 354 10.85 -14.53 11.61
C ALA A 354 11.52 -15.00 10.30
N ARG A 355 11.30 -14.29 9.19
CA ARG A 355 11.92 -14.56 7.89
C ARG A 355 13.45 -14.45 7.96
N LYS A 356 13.98 -13.37 8.52
CA LYS A 356 15.42 -13.12 8.63
C LYS A 356 16.13 -14.08 9.58
N LYS A 357 15.43 -14.58 10.58
CA LYS A 357 15.97 -15.57 11.49
C LYS A 357 16.49 -16.79 10.73
N ASN A 358 15.69 -17.33 9.81
CA ASN A 358 16.14 -18.45 8.99
C ASN A 358 17.35 -18.11 8.13
N LEU A 359 17.36 -16.92 7.50
CA LEU A 359 18.51 -16.49 6.66
C LEU A 359 19.82 -16.40 7.45
N VAL A 360 19.76 -15.91 8.68
CA VAL A 360 20.95 -15.77 9.55
C VAL A 360 21.37 -17.13 10.14
N GLU A 361 20.43 -17.90 10.68
CA GLU A 361 20.72 -19.20 11.31
C GLU A 361 21.26 -20.25 10.33
N TYR A 362 20.91 -20.14 9.05
CA TYR A 362 21.36 -21.05 8.01
C TYR A 362 22.53 -20.51 7.15
N GLY A 363 23.12 -19.36 7.53
CA GLY A 363 24.33 -18.83 6.92
C GLY A 363 24.13 -18.16 5.57
N PHE A 364 22.95 -17.63 5.28
CA PHE A 364 22.69 -16.84 4.06
C PHE A 364 22.96 -15.34 4.26
N ARG A 365 22.80 -14.84 5.50
CA ARG A 365 23.03 -13.43 5.83
C ARG A 365 23.73 -13.29 7.18
N LEU A 366 24.50 -12.18 7.33
CA LEU A 366 25.07 -11.80 8.61
C LEU A 366 23.99 -11.37 9.61
N PRO A 367 24.25 -11.43 10.93
CA PRO A 367 23.33 -10.94 11.95
C PRO A 367 22.88 -9.48 11.76
N ALA A 368 23.68 -8.67 11.07
CA ALA A 368 23.32 -7.29 10.71
C ALA A 368 22.03 -7.18 9.89
N ALA A 369 21.63 -8.25 9.20
CA ALA A 369 20.36 -8.29 8.48
C ALA A 369 19.14 -8.04 9.40
N PHE A 370 19.23 -8.37 10.69
CA PHE A 370 18.19 -8.08 11.67
C PHE A 370 17.96 -6.59 11.91
N ASP A 371 18.99 -5.76 11.66
CA ASP A 371 18.94 -4.31 11.90
C ASP A 371 18.35 -3.52 10.72
N ASN A 372 18.17 -4.16 9.56
CA ASN A 372 17.35 -3.64 8.47
C ASN A 372 15.91 -4.15 8.65
N ARG A 373 15.11 -3.43 9.38
CA ARG A 373 13.78 -3.87 9.81
C ARG A 373 12.79 -2.70 9.84
N PRO A 374 11.48 -2.96 9.80
CA PRO A 374 10.53 -1.93 10.17
C PRO A 374 10.69 -1.57 11.66
N LEU A 375 10.18 -0.42 12.04
CA LEU A 375 10.09 -0.02 13.44
C LEU A 375 9.28 -1.07 14.23
N THR A 376 9.62 -1.27 15.51
CA THR A 376 8.69 -1.90 16.43
C THR A 376 7.53 -0.94 16.73
N PHE A 377 6.45 -1.46 17.29
CA PHE A 377 5.30 -0.64 17.61
C PHE A 377 5.65 0.45 18.66
N GLU A 378 6.46 0.10 19.64
CA GLU A 378 6.94 1.02 20.68
C GLU A 378 7.84 2.13 20.11
N GLU A 379 8.71 1.78 19.14
CA GLU A 379 9.55 2.75 18.46
C GLU A 379 8.70 3.72 17.61
N PHE A 380 7.72 3.19 16.88
CA PHE A 380 6.77 4.01 16.13
C PHE A 380 6.00 4.96 17.06
N HIS A 381 5.43 4.44 18.14
CA HIS A 381 4.68 5.24 19.10
C HIS A 381 5.52 6.35 19.73
N SER A 382 6.80 6.08 20.05
CA SER A 382 7.71 7.05 20.66
C SER A 382 8.06 8.26 19.77
N LEU A 383 7.86 8.14 18.46
CA LEU A 383 8.12 9.22 17.49
C LEU A 383 6.92 10.15 17.29
N ILE A 384 5.75 9.79 17.82
CA ILE A 384 4.51 10.51 17.60
C ILE A 384 4.23 11.39 18.84
N HIS A 385 3.94 12.66 18.61
CA HIS A 385 3.56 13.60 19.67
C HIS A 385 2.07 13.88 19.68
N GLN A 386 1.44 14.00 18.50
CA GLN A 386 0.02 14.25 18.38
C GLN A 386 -0.57 13.43 17.20
N ALA A 387 -1.68 12.74 17.45
CA ALA A 387 -2.33 11.91 16.45
C ALA A 387 -3.84 12.13 16.39
N ILE A 388 -4.40 12.08 15.19
CA ILE A 388 -5.84 11.91 14.93
C ILE A 388 -6.07 10.53 14.34
N TYR A 389 -6.82 9.70 15.06
CA TYR A 389 -7.26 8.39 14.58
C TYR A 389 -8.62 8.51 13.90
N VAL A 390 -8.65 8.27 12.61
CA VAL A 390 -9.88 8.39 11.79
C VAL A 390 -10.43 7.00 11.52
N SER A 391 -11.67 6.74 11.95
CA SER A 391 -12.33 5.45 11.73
C SER A 391 -13.84 5.55 11.82
N ALA A 392 -14.58 4.70 11.09
CA ALA A 392 -16.00 4.48 11.31
C ALA A 392 -16.28 3.50 12.47
N THR A 393 -15.28 2.72 12.87
CA THR A 393 -15.33 1.67 13.89
C THR A 393 -14.01 1.63 14.68
N PRO A 394 -13.71 2.64 15.52
CA PRO A 394 -12.47 2.69 16.30
C PRO A 394 -12.23 1.42 17.12
N ALA A 395 -10.97 1.04 17.27
CA ALA A 395 -10.57 -0.08 18.10
C ALA A 395 -10.24 0.36 19.54
N ASP A 396 -10.04 -0.62 20.41
CA ASP A 396 -9.80 -0.35 21.83
C ASP A 396 -8.45 0.37 22.07
N TYR A 397 -7.50 0.24 21.14
CA TYR A 397 -6.24 0.97 21.20
C TYR A 397 -6.47 2.49 21.05
N GLU A 398 -7.14 2.92 19.98
CA GLU A 398 -7.37 4.34 19.71
C GLU A 398 -8.23 5.00 20.79
N LEU A 399 -9.23 4.26 21.30
CA LEU A 399 -10.10 4.75 22.38
C LEU A 399 -9.32 4.92 23.70
N ARG A 400 -8.34 4.04 23.98
CA ARG A 400 -7.49 4.18 25.18
C ARG A 400 -6.50 5.33 25.04
N GLU A 401 -5.85 5.49 23.88
CA GLU A 401 -4.92 6.58 23.61
C GLU A 401 -5.60 7.94 23.69
N ALA A 402 -6.85 8.03 23.22
CA ALA A 402 -7.68 9.24 23.28
C ALA A 402 -8.44 9.38 24.62
N GLU A 403 -8.12 8.57 25.65
CA GLU A 403 -8.79 8.59 26.96
C GLU A 403 -10.33 8.55 26.88
N GLY A 404 -10.88 7.96 25.81
CA GLY A 404 -12.31 7.88 25.52
C GLY A 404 -12.90 9.14 24.88
N VAL A 405 -12.10 10.16 24.57
CA VAL A 405 -12.56 11.36 23.86
C VAL A 405 -12.76 11.04 22.38
N VAL A 406 -14.02 11.02 21.95
CA VAL A 406 -14.41 10.71 20.58
C VAL A 406 -15.19 11.88 19.98
N VAL A 407 -14.70 12.38 18.86
CA VAL A 407 -15.40 13.38 18.04
C VAL A 407 -16.24 12.64 17.01
N GLU A 408 -17.57 12.75 17.14
CA GLU A 408 -18.50 12.07 16.22
C GLU A 408 -18.81 12.93 14.99
N GLN A 409 -18.82 12.29 13.82
CA GLN A 409 -19.21 12.87 12.54
C GLN A 409 -20.15 11.90 11.81
N LEU A 410 -21.42 11.95 12.13
CA LEU A 410 -22.45 10.99 11.71
C LEU A 410 -23.27 11.49 10.52
N ILE A 411 -23.36 12.80 10.33
CA ILE A 411 -24.19 13.40 9.30
C ILE A 411 -23.50 13.33 7.93
N ARG A 412 -24.20 12.76 6.95
CA ARG A 412 -23.82 12.82 5.55
C ARG A 412 -24.43 14.05 4.88
N PRO A 413 -23.63 14.93 4.28
CA PRO A 413 -24.15 16.12 3.56
C PRO A 413 -25.15 15.79 2.46
N THR A 414 -25.06 14.59 1.88
CA THR A 414 -25.98 14.09 0.83
C THR A 414 -27.34 13.69 1.34
N GLY A 415 -27.54 13.62 2.66
CA GLY A 415 -28.76 13.14 3.29
C GLY A 415 -28.96 11.61 3.24
N LEU A 416 -28.01 10.85 2.69
CA LEU A 416 -28.10 9.40 2.58
C LEU A 416 -28.13 8.74 3.96
N LEU A 417 -29.05 7.79 4.12
CA LEU A 417 -29.28 7.06 5.37
C LEU A 417 -28.37 5.85 5.48
N ASP A 418 -28.08 5.42 6.71
CA ASP A 418 -27.57 4.07 6.93
C ASP A 418 -28.63 3.04 6.49
N PRO A 419 -28.19 1.88 5.93
CA PRO A 419 -29.12 0.90 5.39
C PRO A 419 -29.98 0.25 6.49
N GLU A 420 -31.17 -0.20 6.13
CA GLU A 420 -31.93 -1.09 7.01
C GLU A 420 -31.27 -2.46 7.05
N ILE A 421 -31.14 -3.01 8.26
CA ILE A 421 -30.64 -4.35 8.49
C ILE A 421 -31.80 -5.28 8.79
N GLU A 422 -31.98 -6.31 7.95
CA GLU A 422 -32.96 -7.36 8.12
C GLU A 422 -32.23 -8.67 8.44
N VAL A 423 -32.68 -9.39 9.47
CA VAL A 423 -32.18 -10.73 9.81
C VAL A 423 -33.16 -11.77 9.27
N ARG A 424 -32.66 -12.71 8.49
CA ARG A 424 -33.44 -13.81 7.92
C ARG A 424 -32.82 -15.16 8.32
N PRO A 425 -33.62 -16.25 8.40
CA PRO A 425 -33.11 -17.57 8.74
C PRO A 425 -32.09 -18.07 7.69
N SER A 426 -31.15 -18.92 8.14
CA SER A 426 -30.17 -19.54 7.24
C SER A 426 -30.78 -20.63 6.37
N GLU A 427 -31.92 -21.18 6.75
CA GLU A 427 -32.64 -22.16 5.96
C GLU A 427 -33.15 -21.53 4.64
N ASN A 428 -32.83 -22.16 3.49
CA ASN A 428 -33.14 -21.67 2.15
C ASN A 428 -32.54 -20.28 1.81
N GLN A 429 -31.46 -19.88 2.48
CA GLN A 429 -30.82 -18.57 2.28
C GLN A 429 -30.38 -18.30 0.83
N ILE A 430 -30.03 -19.34 0.06
CA ILE A 430 -29.56 -19.19 -1.33
C ILE A 430 -30.73 -18.88 -2.28
N ASP A 431 -31.89 -19.52 -2.08
CA ASP A 431 -33.07 -19.27 -2.92
C ASP A 431 -33.63 -17.88 -2.62
N ASP A 432 -33.74 -17.50 -1.35
CA ASP A 432 -34.16 -16.16 -0.93
C ASP A 432 -33.21 -15.06 -1.45
N LEU A 433 -31.90 -15.33 -1.38
CA LEU A 433 -30.87 -14.42 -1.92
C LEU A 433 -30.98 -14.26 -3.44
N LEU A 434 -31.28 -15.34 -4.17
CA LEU A 434 -31.48 -15.28 -5.63
C LEU A 434 -32.65 -14.39 -6.01
N ASP A 435 -33.77 -14.47 -5.30
CA ASP A 435 -34.94 -13.60 -5.52
C ASP A 435 -34.61 -12.12 -5.28
N GLU A 436 -33.86 -11.81 -4.21
CA GLU A 436 -33.39 -10.45 -3.92
C GLU A 436 -32.41 -9.96 -5.01
N ILE A 437 -31.50 -10.81 -5.50
CA ILE A 437 -30.58 -10.46 -6.58
C ILE A 437 -31.37 -10.10 -7.84
N LEU A 438 -32.31 -10.94 -8.26
CA LEU A 438 -33.13 -10.70 -9.46
C LEU A 438 -33.91 -9.38 -9.33
N THR A 439 -34.48 -9.10 -8.16
CA THR A 439 -35.18 -7.84 -7.87
C THR A 439 -34.27 -6.63 -8.05
N ARG A 440 -33.02 -6.69 -7.60
CA ARG A 440 -32.01 -5.59 -7.72
C ARG A 440 -31.49 -5.45 -9.14
N THR A 441 -31.19 -6.56 -9.79
CA THR A 441 -30.71 -6.59 -11.18
C THR A 441 -31.73 -5.95 -12.14
N HIS A 442 -33.03 -6.20 -11.96
CA HIS A 442 -34.09 -5.52 -12.72
C HIS A 442 -34.12 -4.00 -12.57
N ARG A 443 -33.60 -3.48 -11.46
CA ARG A 443 -33.45 -2.03 -11.20
C ARG A 443 -32.09 -1.49 -11.63
N ASN A 444 -31.25 -2.30 -12.26
CA ASN A 444 -29.87 -1.98 -12.60
C ASN A 444 -29.00 -1.60 -11.38
N GLU A 445 -29.29 -2.20 -10.21
CA GLU A 445 -28.55 -2.06 -8.97
C GLU A 445 -27.57 -3.23 -8.80
N ARG A 446 -26.55 -3.08 -7.94
CA ARG A 446 -25.52 -4.09 -7.71
C ARG A 446 -25.66 -4.71 -6.33
N VAL A 447 -25.19 -5.94 -6.19
CA VAL A 447 -25.26 -6.74 -4.96
C VAL A 447 -23.86 -7.18 -4.53
N LEU A 448 -23.56 -7.03 -3.24
CA LEU A 448 -22.39 -7.60 -2.60
C LEU A 448 -22.82 -8.76 -1.69
N ILE A 449 -22.10 -9.88 -1.78
CA ILE A 449 -22.34 -11.06 -0.95
C ILE A 449 -21.06 -11.41 -0.20
N THR A 450 -21.15 -11.57 1.13
CA THR A 450 -20.01 -11.98 1.94
C THR A 450 -20.18 -13.40 2.46
N THR A 451 -19.15 -14.23 2.21
CA THR A 451 -19.06 -15.61 2.67
C THR A 451 -17.97 -15.79 3.71
N LEU A 452 -17.86 -16.95 4.35
CA LEU A 452 -16.84 -17.26 5.35
C LEU A 452 -15.56 -17.86 4.75
N THR A 453 -15.66 -18.53 3.61
CA THR A 453 -14.53 -19.25 3.00
C THR A 453 -14.41 -18.92 1.51
N LYS A 454 -13.20 -19.07 0.98
CA LYS A 454 -12.90 -18.91 -0.46
C LYS A 454 -13.75 -19.89 -1.28
N ARG A 455 -13.74 -21.17 -0.89
CA ARG A 455 -14.49 -22.22 -1.57
C ARG A 455 -16.00 -21.89 -1.64
N MET A 456 -16.59 -21.40 -0.56
CA MET A 456 -17.99 -21.00 -0.56
C MET A 456 -18.24 -19.82 -1.53
N ALA A 457 -17.29 -18.88 -1.65
CA ALA A 457 -17.42 -17.78 -2.61
C ALA A 457 -17.37 -18.27 -4.05
N GLU A 458 -16.49 -19.21 -4.37
CA GLU A 458 -16.35 -19.82 -5.69
C GLU A 458 -17.60 -20.64 -6.05
N GLU A 459 -18.01 -21.57 -5.18
CA GLU A 459 -19.21 -22.43 -5.38
C GLU A 459 -20.49 -21.60 -5.55
N LEU A 460 -20.65 -20.54 -4.75
CA LEU A 460 -21.80 -19.64 -4.88
C LEU A 460 -21.77 -18.85 -6.19
N THR A 461 -20.58 -18.40 -6.62
CA THR A 461 -20.45 -17.69 -7.90
C THR A 461 -20.79 -18.62 -9.08
N GLU A 462 -20.32 -19.85 -9.05
CA GLU A 462 -20.66 -20.86 -10.07
C GLU A 462 -22.16 -21.15 -10.08
N PHE A 463 -22.79 -21.30 -8.91
CA PHE A 463 -24.24 -21.46 -8.79
C PHE A 463 -25.00 -20.30 -9.43
N LEU A 464 -24.61 -19.03 -9.12
CA LEU A 464 -25.24 -17.84 -9.67
C LEU A 464 -25.09 -17.75 -11.20
N LEU A 465 -23.91 -18.08 -11.73
CA LEU A 465 -23.65 -18.12 -13.18
C LEU A 465 -24.56 -19.16 -13.88
N ASN A 466 -24.74 -20.33 -13.28
CA ASN A 466 -25.62 -21.37 -13.80
C ASN A 466 -27.11 -20.94 -13.80
N HIS A 467 -27.47 -19.94 -13.00
CA HIS A 467 -28.79 -19.30 -12.96
C HIS A 467 -28.87 -17.99 -13.77
N ASN A 468 -27.94 -17.79 -14.73
CA ASN A 468 -27.86 -16.62 -15.61
C ASN A 468 -27.67 -15.27 -14.86
N VAL A 469 -27.14 -15.27 -13.66
CA VAL A 469 -26.75 -14.05 -12.93
C VAL A 469 -25.29 -13.72 -13.28
N LYS A 470 -25.02 -12.48 -13.68
CA LYS A 470 -23.64 -12.01 -13.95
C LYS A 470 -22.90 -11.80 -12.65
N ALA A 471 -22.20 -12.81 -12.19
CA ALA A 471 -21.49 -12.81 -10.93
C ALA A 471 -19.97 -12.91 -11.12
N ALA A 472 -19.23 -12.31 -10.19
CA ALA A 472 -17.79 -12.49 -10.03
C ALA A 472 -17.46 -12.71 -8.56
N TYR A 473 -16.27 -13.27 -8.27
CA TYR A 473 -15.80 -13.39 -6.90
C TYR A 473 -14.45 -12.69 -6.68
N ILE A 474 -14.20 -12.31 -5.44
CA ILE A 474 -12.92 -11.76 -5.01
C ILE A 474 -12.50 -12.40 -3.66
N HIS A 475 -11.26 -12.89 -3.60
CA HIS A 475 -10.62 -13.33 -2.36
C HIS A 475 -9.12 -12.95 -2.32
N SER A 476 -8.37 -13.38 -1.28
CA SER A 476 -6.98 -12.95 -1.05
C SER A 476 -6.03 -13.25 -2.21
N ASP A 477 -6.29 -14.29 -2.99
CA ASP A 477 -5.38 -14.78 -4.02
C ASP A 477 -5.55 -14.07 -5.37
N VAL A 478 -6.61 -13.26 -5.53
CA VAL A 478 -6.80 -12.42 -6.72
C VAL A 478 -5.80 -11.27 -6.71
N ALA A 479 -5.04 -11.10 -7.80
CA ALA A 479 -4.05 -10.05 -7.93
C ALA A 479 -4.66 -8.64 -7.79
N THR A 480 -3.89 -7.68 -7.27
CA THR A 480 -4.40 -6.33 -6.97
C THR A 480 -4.98 -5.61 -8.20
N LEU A 481 -4.34 -5.75 -9.36
CA LEU A 481 -4.83 -5.14 -10.62
C LEU A 481 -6.14 -5.77 -11.08
N ASP A 482 -6.27 -7.09 -10.97
CA ASP A 482 -7.50 -7.80 -11.33
C ASP A 482 -8.66 -7.43 -10.40
N ARG A 483 -8.39 -7.22 -9.10
CA ARG A 483 -9.41 -6.72 -8.16
C ARG A 483 -9.94 -5.37 -8.59
N VAL A 484 -9.04 -4.43 -8.92
CA VAL A 484 -9.45 -3.09 -9.41
C VAL A 484 -10.31 -3.21 -10.66
N LYS A 485 -9.93 -4.10 -11.58
CA LYS A 485 -10.69 -4.36 -12.80
C LYS A 485 -12.08 -4.94 -12.50
N ILE A 486 -12.17 -6.00 -11.69
CA ILE A 486 -13.46 -6.62 -11.31
C ILE A 486 -14.39 -5.58 -10.64
N MET A 487 -13.82 -4.70 -9.81
CA MET A 487 -14.59 -3.64 -9.17
C MET A 487 -15.11 -2.61 -10.18
N ASN A 488 -14.29 -2.18 -11.12
CA ASN A 488 -14.71 -1.27 -12.20
C ASN A 488 -15.75 -1.94 -13.10
N ASP A 489 -15.60 -3.22 -13.39
CA ASP A 489 -16.55 -4.01 -14.18
C ASP A 489 -17.91 -4.16 -13.44
N LEU A 490 -17.91 -4.32 -12.11
CA LEU A 490 -19.13 -4.27 -11.28
C LEU A 490 -19.83 -2.91 -11.41
N ARG A 491 -19.07 -1.81 -11.26
CA ARG A 491 -19.60 -0.45 -11.41
C ARG A 491 -20.13 -0.17 -12.81
N ALA A 492 -19.43 -0.67 -13.83
CA ALA A 492 -19.84 -0.54 -15.23
C ALA A 492 -21.04 -1.42 -15.60
N GLY A 493 -21.44 -2.38 -14.73
CA GLY A 493 -22.55 -3.31 -15.00
C GLY A 493 -22.19 -4.50 -15.86
N VAL A 494 -20.90 -4.80 -15.99
CA VAL A 494 -20.45 -6.08 -16.58
C VAL A 494 -20.86 -7.23 -15.66
N TYR A 495 -20.74 -7.00 -14.34
CA TYR A 495 -21.25 -7.88 -13.29
C TYR A 495 -22.38 -7.20 -12.53
N ASP A 496 -23.35 -7.99 -12.08
CA ASP A 496 -24.46 -7.55 -11.21
C ASP A 496 -24.22 -7.91 -9.74
N VAL A 497 -23.45 -8.98 -9.51
CA VAL A 497 -23.16 -9.53 -8.20
C VAL A 497 -21.65 -9.72 -8.00
N LEU A 498 -21.17 -9.34 -6.83
CA LEU A 498 -19.82 -9.61 -6.39
C LEU A 498 -19.84 -10.43 -5.10
N VAL A 499 -19.23 -11.61 -5.12
CA VAL A 499 -19.10 -12.52 -3.98
C VAL A 499 -17.70 -12.46 -3.42
N GLY A 500 -17.54 -12.47 -2.11
CA GLY A 500 -16.20 -12.55 -1.52
C GLY A 500 -16.16 -12.82 -0.03
N VAL A 501 -14.96 -13.22 0.45
CA VAL A 501 -14.75 -13.57 1.86
C VAL A 501 -14.53 -12.33 2.71
N ASN A 502 -13.80 -11.34 2.20
CA ASN A 502 -13.41 -10.15 2.94
C ASN A 502 -13.36 -8.94 2.01
N LEU A 503 -14.42 -8.73 1.24
CA LEU A 503 -14.56 -7.65 0.25
C LEU A 503 -14.32 -6.24 0.81
N LEU A 504 -14.21 -6.09 2.13
CA LEU A 504 -14.56 -4.87 2.84
C LEU A 504 -13.39 -4.12 3.43
N ARG A 505 -12.19 -4.71 3.39
CA ARG A 505 -10.99 -4.07 3.95
C ARG A 505 -10.39 -2.97 3.06
N GLU A 506 -10.85 -2.80 1.84
CA GLU A 506 -10.13 -2.05 0.81
C GLU A 506 -10.76 -0.71 0.39
N GLY A 507 -11.40 0.03 1.28
CA GLY A 507 -11.79 1.43 1.01
C GLY A 507 -12.67 1.67 -0.23
N LEU A 508 -13.41 0.65 -0.71
CA LEU A 508 -14.13 0.67 -1.96
C LEU A 508 -15.38 1.55 -1.89
N ASP A 509 -15.48 2.48 -2.82
CA ASP A 509 -16.60 3.38 -2.99
C ASP A 509 -17.50 2.88 -4.12
N LEU A 510 -18.61 2.22 -3.75
CA LEU A 510 -19.53 1.58 -4.68
C LEU A 510 -20.96 2.14 -4.51
N PRO A 511 -21.23 3.32 -5.05
CA PRO A 511 -22.57 3.92 -4.93
C PRO A 511 -23.66 3.13 -5.66
N GLU A 512 -23.30 2.24 -6.57
CA GLU A 512 -24.22 1.39 -7.33
C GLU A 512 -24.77 0.20 -6.51
N VAL A 513 -24.14 -0.13 -5.38
CA VAL A 513 -24.52 -1.25 -4.52
C VAL A 513 -25.72 -0.88 -3.66
N SER A 514 -26.84 -1.54 -3.85
CA SER A 514 -28.06 -1.36 -3.07
C SER A 514 -28.33 -2.49 -2.08
N LEU A 515 -27.74 -3.67 -2.27
CA LEU A 515 -27.89 -4.80 -1.36
C LEU A 515 -26.54 -5.35 -0.92
N VAL A 516 -26.40 -5.54 0.38
CA VAL A 516 -25.31 -6.31 0.98
C VAL A 516 -25.91 -7.51 1.70
N ALA A 517 -25.55 -8.72 1.26
CA ALA A 517 -25.95 -9.97 1.87
C ALA A 517 -24.80 -10.59 2.65
N ILE A 518 -25.05 -10.95 3.90
CA ILE A 518 -24.07 -11.55 4.81
C ILE A 518 -24.55 -12.96 5.13
N LEU A 519 -23.91 -13.95 4.53
CA LEU A 519 -24.22 -15.35 4.80
C LEU A 519 -23.58 -15.80 6.12
N ASP A 520 -24.24 -16.70 6.84
CA ASP A 520 -23.75 -17.22 8.12
C ASP A 520 -23.30 -16.10 9.07
N ALA A 521 -24.15 -15.11 9.27
CA ALA A 521 -23.84 -13.92 10.07
C ALA A 521 -23.69 -14.24 11.58
N ASP A 522 -24.26 -15.34 12.04
CA ASP A 522 -24.20 -15.83 13.42
C ASP A 522 -22.94 -16.66 13.74
N LYS A 523 -22.11 -16.98 12.77
CA LYS A 523 -20.82 -17.68 12.99
C LYS A 523 -19.79 -16.69 13.50
N GLU A 524 -19.81 -16.43 14.80
CA GLU A 524 -18.91 -15.48 15.45
C GLU A 524 -17.43 -15.78 15.14
N GLY A 525 -16.67 -14.73 14.88
CA GLY A 525 -15.26 -14.77 14.55
C GLY A 525 -14.80 -13.45 13.97
N PHE A 526 -13.55 -13.40 13.52
CA PHE A 526 -12.93 -12.20 12.98
C PHE A 526 -13.74 -11.55 11.83
N LEU A 527 -14.33 -12.37 10.93
CA LEU A 527 -15.13 -11.90 9.77
C LEU A 527 -16.56 -11.51 10.14
N ARG A 528 -17.02 -11.84 11.32
CA ARG A 528 -18.39 -11.58 11.83
C ARG A 528 -18.37 -10.82 13.15
N SER A 529 -17.24 -10.19 13.49
CA SER A 529 -17.18 -9.25 14.63
C SER A 529 -18.05 -8.02 14.37
N HIS A 530 -18.48 -7.34 15.43
CA HIS A 530 -19.23 -6.08 15.34
C HIS A 530 -18.60 -5.09 14.35
N ARG A 531 -17.28 -4.88 14.41
CA ARG A 531 -16.56 -3.98 13.49
C ARG A 531 -16.67 -4.43 12.03
N SER A 532 -16.46 -5.72 11.75
CA SER A 532 -16.58 -6.29 10.42
C SER A 532 -17.98 -6.18 9.85
N LEU A 533 -19.00 -6.49 10.65
CA LEU A 533 -20.40 -6.39 10.26
C LEU A 533 -20.82 -4.94 9.98
N THR A 534 -20.42 -3.99 10.85
CA THR A 534 -20.72 -2.55 10.67
C THR A 534 -20.08 -1.99 9.40
N GLN A 535 -18.84 -2.37 9.10
CA GLN A 535 -18.18 -1.95 7.86
C GLN A 535 -18.82 -2.53 6.62
N THR A 536 -19.22 -3.80 6.70
CA THR A 536 -19.94 -4.49 5.64
C THR A 536 -21.27 -3.82 5.37
N ALA A 537 -22.07 -3.58 6.39
CA ALA A 537 -23.34 -2.87 6.30
C ALA A 537 -23.16 -1.47 5.68
N GLY A 538 -22.11 -0.76 6.08
CA GLY A 538 -21.80 0.59 5.59
C GLY A 538 -21.55 0.66 4.08
N ARG A 539 -21.31 -0.46 3.37
CA ARG A 539 -21.14 -0.46 1.91
C ARG A 539 -22.45 -0.16 1.17
N ALA A 540 -23.60 -0.51 1.74
CA ALA A 540 -24.90 -0.16 1.17
C ALA A 540 -25.35 1.28 1.51
N ALA A 541 -24.65 1.99 2.40
CA ALA A 541 -25.04 3.33 2.87
C ALA A 541 -24.86 4.45 1.83
N ARG A 542 -24.33 4.16 0.65
CA ARG A 542 -24.14 5.12 -0.45
C ARG A 542 -25.25 5.08 -1.50
N ASN A 543 -26.15 4.12 -1.37
CA ASN A 543 -27.32 3.97 -2.24
C ASN A 543 -28.58 4.40 -1.51
N VAL A 544 -29.48 5.11 -2.18
CA VAL A 544 -30.77 5.53 -1.61
C VAL A 544 -31.63 4.32 -1.22
N ASN A 545 -31.51 3.22 -1.98
CA ASN A 545 -32.21 1.96 -1.75
C ASN A 545 -31.37 0.95 -0.94
N GLY A 546 -30.38 1.44 -0.17
CA GLY A 546 -29.46 0.62 0.57
C GLY A 546 -30.15 -0.30 1.59
N LYS A 547 -29.90 -1.61 1.50
CA LYS A 547 -30.42 -2.65 2.40
C LYS A 547 -29.32 -3.65 2.74
N VAL A 548 -29.37 -4.19 3.94
CA VAL A 548 -28.50 -5.28 4.40
C VAL A 548 -29.36 -6.45 4.83
N ILE A 549 -29.02 -7.64 4.38
CA ILE A 549 -29.64 -8.90 4.84
C ILE A 549 -28.56 -9.72 5.54
N MET A 550 -28.81 -10.06 6.79
CA MET A 550 -27.99 -10.99 7.57
C MET A 550 -28.72 -12.32 7.67
N TYR A 551 -28.16 -13.36 7.05
CA TYR A 551 -28.69 -14.71 7.19
C TYR A 551 -28.10 -15.35 8.44
N ALA A 552 -28.96 -15.65 9.40
CA ALA A 552 -28.59 -16.16 10.71
C ALA A 552 -29.77 -16.86 11.40
N ASP A 553 -29.49 -17.93 12.12
CA ASP A 553 -30.50 -18.63 12.93
C ASP A 553 -30.61 -18.02 14.34
N ASN A 554 -29.55 -17.37 14.81
CA ASN A 554 -29.51 -16.67 16.09
C ASN A 554 -28.88 -15.30 15.95
N ILE A 555 -29.39 -14.31 16.69
CA ILE A 555 -28.76 -12.99 16.75
C ILE A 555 -27.67 -13.02 17.81
N THR A 556 -26.42 -12.81 17.36
CA THR A 556 -25.25 -12.74 18.26
C THR A 556 -25.07 -11.33 18.83
N ASP A 557 -24.24 -11.20 19.88
CA ASP A 557 -23.91 -9.88 20.46
C ASP A 557 -23.29 -8.93 19.44
N SER A 558 -22.48 -9.44 18.54
CA SER A 558 -21.85 -8.67 17.43
C SER A 558 -22.90 -8.17 16.45
N MET A 559 -23.87 -9.00 16.09
CA MET A 559 -25.00 -8.61 15.23
C MET A 559 -25.86 -7.56 15.91
N GLN A 560 -26.26 -7.78 17.19
CA GLN A 560 -27.12 -6.86 17.92
C GLN A 560 -26.49 -5.47 18.02
N LYS A 561 -25.21 -5.36 18.39
CA LYS A 561 -24.49 -4.09 18.43
C LYS A 561 -24.46 -3.39 17.08
N THR A 562 -24.30 -4.16 15.98
CA THR A 562 -24.32 -3.59 14.62
C THR A 562 -25.69 -3.06 14.24
N ILE A 563 -26.74 -3.79 14.55
CA ILE A 563 -28.13 -3.41 14.29
C ILE A 563 -28.47 -2.12 15.06
N ASP A 564 -28.19 -2.10 16.37
CA ASP A 564 -28.49 -0.97 17.24
C ASP A 564 -27.74 0.29 16.81
N GLU A 565 -26.44 0.19 16.52
CA GLU A 565 -25.64 1.33 16.08
C GLU A 565 -26.08 1.85 14.71
N THR A 566 -26.39 0.96 13.78
CA THR A 566 -26.87 1.35 12.44
C THR A 566 -28.23 2.03 12.53
N ALA A 567 -29.13 1.53 13.40
CA ALA A 567 -30.43 2.15 13.67
C ALA A 567 -30.27 3.54 14.33
N ARG A 568 -29.34 3.68 15.30
CA ARG A 568 -29.01 4.97 15.93
C ARG A 568 -28.56 5.99 14.90
N ARG A 569 -27.60 5.64 14.07
CA ARG A 569 -27.05 6.51 13.00
C ARG A 569 -28.13 6.90 12.01
N ARG A 570 -28.97 5.94 11.61
CA ARG A 570 -30.10 6.18 10.69
C ARG A 570 -31.07 7.16 11.26
N SER A 571 -31.47 7.04 12.54
CA SER A 571 -32.43 7.97 13.20
C SER A 571 -31.88 9.38 13.30
N ILE A 572 -30.59 9.56 13.64
CA ILE A 572 -29.91 10.86 13.69
C ILE A 572 -29.94 11.54 12.32
N GLN A 573 -29.59 10.80 11.27
CA GLN A 573 -29.62 11.34 9.90
C GLN A 573 -31.00 11.68 9.41
N LEU A 574 -32.04 10.88 9.76
CA LEU A 574 -33.42 11.15 9.42
C LEU A 574 -33.92 12.45 10.08
N GLN A 575 -33.63 12.63 11.38
CA GLN A 575 -33.96 13.83 12.10
C GLN A 575 -33.28 15.06 11.47
N TYR A 576 -31.99 14.96 11.19
CA TYR A 576 -31.24 16.04 10.54
C TYR A 576 -31.81 16.40 9.16
N ASN A 577 -32.18 15.40 8.35
CA ASN A 577 -32.81 15.61 7.05
C ASN A 577 -34.17 16.34 7.17
N ALA A 578 -34.98 15.94 8.15
CA ALA A 578 -36.28 16.57 8.41
C ALA A 578 -36.11 18.03 8.84
N ASP A 579 -35.19 18.31 9.77
CA ASP A 579 -34.95 19.65 10.32
C ASP A 579 -34.41 20.63 9.26
N HIS A 580 -33.66 20.12 8.26
CA HIS A 580 -33.03 20.93 7.22
C HIS A 580 -33.72 20.81 5.85
N GLY A 581 -34.80 20.04 5.71
CA GLY A 581 -35.50 19.84 4.45
C GLY A 581 -34.67 19.14 3.37
N ILE A 582 -33.75 18.25 3.78
CA ILE A 582 -32.82 17.56 2.85
C ILE A 582 -33.48 16.28 2.32
N THR A 583 -33.52 16.15 1.01
CA THR A 583 -33.92 14.90 0.33
C THR A 583 -32.63 14.10 -0.01
N PRO A 584 -32.54 12.82 0.38
CA PRO A 584 -31.40 11.98 0.07
C PRO A 584 -31.13 11.94 -1.42
N LYS A 585 -29.86 12.15 -1.81
CA LYS A 585 -29.43 12.12 -3.22
C LYS A 585 -28.28 11.15 -3.38
N GLN A 586 -28.40 10.26 -4.37
CA GLN A 586 -27.33 9.34 -4.72
C GLN A 586 -26.16 10.07 -5.38
N ILE A 587 -24.95 9.74 -4.96
CA ILE A 587 -23.71 10.27 -5.55
C ILE A 587 -23.46 9.55 -6.87
N GLN A 588 -23.23 10.30 -7.94
CA GLN A 588 -22.71 9.77 -9.20
C GLN A 588 -21.21 10.09 -9.24
N LYS A 589 -20.38 9.09 -9.25
CA LYS A 589 -18.91 9.24 -9.31
C LYS A 589 -18.40 8.68 -10.62
N ALA A 590 -17.60 9.46 -11.34
CA ALA A 590 -16.95 8.97 -12.57
C ALA A 590 -16.07 7.76 -12.28
N ILE A 591 -16.03 6.80 -13.19
CA ILE A 591 -15.13 5.64 -13.12
C ILE A 591 -13.76 6.12 -13.59
N THR A 592 -12.92 6.54 -12.67
CA THR A 592 -11.53 6.97 -12.93
C THR A 592 -10.56 5.96 -12.34
N SER A 593 -9.47 5.67 -13.08
CA SER A 593 -8.37 4.86 -12.53
C SER A 593 -7.70 5.63 -11.38
N ALA A 594 -7.63 5.02 -10.20
CA ALA A 594 -7.01 5.61 -9.03
C ALA A 594 -5.46 5.50 -9.02
N LEU A 595 -4.89 4.77 -9.97
CA LEU A 595 -3.44 4.61 -10.09
C LEU A 595 -2.90 5.61 -11.12
N PRO A 596 -1.78 6.30 -10.87
CA PRO A 596 -1.09 7.07 -11.90
C PRO A 596 -0.62 6.10 -12.99
N THR A 597 -1.32 6.13 -14.13
CA THR A 597 -0.91 5.44 -15.34
C THR A 597 0.13 6.29 -16.07
N SER A 598 1.15 5.64 -16.63
CA SER A 598 2.16 6.29 -17.46
C SER A 598 1.51 7.11 -18.58
N LYS A 599 2.11 8.24 -18.93
CA LYS A 599 1.60 9.23 -19.90
C LYS A 599 1.21 8.69 -21.29
N GLU A 600 1.47 7.44 -21.60
CA GLU A 600 1.12 6.84 -22.91
C GLU A 600 -0.38 6.57 -23.10
N GLU A 601 -1.18 6.46 -22.02
CA GLU A 601 -2.64 6.26 -22.12
C GLU A 601 -3.47 7.56 -22.06
N ALA A 602 -2.88 8.67 -21.65
CA ALA A 602 -3.58 9.96 -21.53
C ALA A 602 -3.68 10.76 -22.86
N GLY A 603 -3.03 10.29 -23.92
CA GLY A 603 -2.94 10.99 -25.23
C GLY A 603 -4.08 10.70 -26.23
N ASN A 604 -4.99 9.78 -25.97
CA ASN A 604 -5.99 9.33 -26.96
C ASN A 604 -7.46 9.56 -26.58
N GLY A 605 -7.75 10.71 -26.05
CA GLY A 605 -9.12 11.09 -25.70
C GLY A 605 -9.59 12.42 -26.31
N LEU A 606 -9.38 12.66 -27.60
CA LEU A 606 -10.14 13.66 -28.38
C LEU A 606 -9.82 13.51 -29.89
N GLY A 607 -10.74 12.96 -30.64
CA GLY A 607 -10.67 12.95 -32.10
C GLY A 607 -11.53 11.90 -32.76
N SER A 608 -12.75 12.25 -33.07
CA SER A 608 -13.66 11.50 -33.95
C SER A 608 -13.08 11.33 -35.35
N GLY A 609 -13.25 10.17 -35.95
CA GLY A 609 -13.27 10.08 -37.41
C GLY A 609 -12.66 8.82 -38.03
N TYR A 610 -13.51 7.94 -38.52
CA TYR A 610 -13.42 7.04 -39.67
C TYR A 610 -12.04 6.70 -40.29
N GLY A 611 -11.78 5.39 -40.41
CA GLY A 611 -10.82 4.88 -41.38
C GLY A 611 -10.49 3.41 -41.21
N SER A 612 -11.13 2.56 -42.05
CA SER A 612 -10.81 1.15 -42.28
C SER A 612 -9.42 0.97 -42.87
N GLY A 613 -8.64 0.00 -42.40
CA GLY A 613 -7.39 -0.39 -43.04
C GLY A 613 -6.80 -1.66 -42.44
N SER A 614 -6.92 -2.75 -43.18
CA SER A 614 -6.32 -4.05 -42.93
C SER A 614 -4.81 -4.02 -43.08
N GLY A 615 -4.07 -4.62 -42.14
CA GLY A 615 -2.63 -4.84 -42.28
C GLY A 615 -2.13 -5.92 -41.32
N LYS A 616 -1.88 -7.11 -41.87
CA LYS A 616 -1.17 -8.20 -41.21
C LYS A 616 0.29 -7.83 -41.00
N ALA A 617 0.82 -8.02 -39.80
CA ALA A 617 2.24 -8.21 -39.60
C ALA A 617 2.47 -9.26 -38.51
N SER A 618 3.15 -10.31 -38.89
CA SER A 618 3.70 -11.38 -38.07
C SER A 618 4.93 -10.90 -37.31
N GLY A 619 5.00 -11.18 -36.00
CA GLY A 619 6.19 -10.97 -35.20
C GLY A 619 6.10 -11.76 -33.90
N ALA A 620 6.93 -12.79 -33.78
CA ALA A 620 7.06 -13.63 -32.61
C ALA A 620 7.65 -12.82 -31.45
N GLY A 621 6.95 -12.77 -30.32
CA GLY A 621 7.43 -12.22 -29.06
C GLY A 621 6.91 -13.07 -27.91
N SER A 622 7.82 -13.46 -27.05
CA SER A 622 7.71 -14.32 -25.87
C SER A 622 6.45 -14.05 -25.02
N GLY A 623 5.68 -15.14 -24.79
CA GLY A 623 4.43 -15.07 -24.03
C GLY A 623 4.68 -14.80 -22.54
N ILE A 624 4.18 -13.67 -22.09
CA ILE A 624 3.78 -13.47 -20.69
C ILE A 624 2.32 -13.91 -20.64
N ASN A 625 2.03 -14.94 -19.84
CA ASN A 625 0.68 -15.45 -19.66
C ASN A 625 -0.24 -14.37 -19.09
N SER A 626 -1.08 -13.82 -19.94
CA SER A 626 -2.14 -12.88 -19.54
C SER A 626 -3.21 -13.59 -18.73
N ALA A 627 -3.65 -12.97 -17.65
CA ALA A 627 -4.70 -13.37 -16.73
C ALA A 627 -5.92 -13.99 -17.40
N SER A 628 -6.39 -15.07 -16.80
CA SER A 628 -7.34 -16.00 -17.37
C SER A 628 -8.77 -15.55 -17.15
N PHE A 629 -9.31 -14.77 -18.05
CA PHE A 629 -10.75 -14.70 -18.23
C PHE A 629 -11.16 -15.76 -19.25
N ARG A 630 -11.97 -16.74 -18.85
CA ARG A 630 -12.60 -17.67 -19.80
C ARG A 630 -13.97 -17.16 -20.20
N THR A 631 -14.28 -17.32 -21.48
CA THR A 631 -15.63 -17.07 -22.00
C THR A 631 -16.42 -18.33 -21.80
N ILE A 632 -17.43 -18.31 -20.92
CA ILE A 632 -18.37 -19.40 -20.71
C ILE A 632 -19.61 -19.08 -21.52
N GLN A 633 -20.20 -20.12 -22.15
CA GLN A 633 -21.43 -20.00 -22.90
C GLN A 633 -22.60 -20.34 -21.96
N GLY A 634 -23.46 -19.36 -21.67
CA GLY A 634 -24.66 -19.57 -20.89
C GLY A 634 -25.64 -20.54 -21.60
N ALA A 635 -26.59 -21.07 -20.86
CA ALA A 635 -27.62 -21.99 -21.39
C ALA A 635 -28.51 -21.36 -22.50
N ASP A 636 -28.50 -20.02 -22.60
CA ASP A 636 -29.17 -19.21 -23.62
C ASP A 636 -28.32 -18.92 -24.86
N GLY A 637 -27.09 -19.46 -24.93
CA GLY A 637 -26.14 -19.23 -26.02
C GLY A 637 -25.34 -17.93 -25.90
N SER A 638 -25.51 -17.12 -24.85
CA SER A 638 -24.74 -15.91 -24.60
C SER A 638 -23.31 -16.23 -24.17
N LYS A 639 -22.30 -15.48 -24.68
CA LYS A 639 -20.91 -15.62 -24.27
C LYS A 639 -20.63 -14.65 -23.14
N GLN A 640 -20.35 -15.18 -21.96
CA GLN A 640 -19.98 -14.38 -20.78
C GLN A 640 -18.49 -14.57 -20.48
N ARG A 641 -17.82 -13.48 -20.13
CA ARG A 641 -16.43 -13.51 -19.63
C ARG A 641 -16.45 -13.66 -18.12
N VAL A 642 -15.88 -14.75 -17.63
CA VAL A 642 -15.75 -15.05 -16.22
C VAL A 642 -14.27 -15.12 -15.87
N TYR A 643 -13.87 -14.48 -14.78
CA TYR A 643 -12.54 -14.67 -14.22
C TYR A 643 -12.49 -16.08 -13.64
N ILE A 644 -11.62 -16.91 -14.19
CA ILE A 644 -11.24 -18.19 -13.61
C ILE A 644 -9.79 -18.04 -13.20
N GLU A 645 -9.51 -18.31 -11.94
CA GLU A 645 -8.15 -18.36 -11.43
C GLU A 645 -7.31 -19.25 -12.35
N PRO A 646 -6.10 -18.81 -12.78
CA PRO A 646 -5.19 -19.71 -13.46
C PRO A 646 -4.97 -20.88 -12.52
N ASP A 647 -5.18 -22.09 -13.00
CA ASP A 647 -4.82 -23.29 -12.26
C ASP A 647 -3.41 -23.07 -11.70
N SER A 648 -3.26 -23.12 -10.37
CA SER A 648 -1.97 -22.99 -9.67
C SER A 648 -0.94 -24.06 -10.12
N THR A 649 -1.33 -24.94 -10.99
CA THR A 649 -0.53 -25.96 -11.68
C THR A 649 0.43 -25.41 -12.74
N THR A 650 0.39 -24.12 -13.10
CA THR A 650 1.37 -23.50 -14.01
C THR A 650 2.44 -22.66 -13.33
N LEU A 651 2.38 -22.44 -12.03
CA LEU A 651 3.58 -22.16 -11.27
C LEU A 651 4.45 -23.43 -11.35
N VAL A 652 5.60 -23.31 -11.98
CA VAL A 652 6.61 -24.35 -12.17
C VAL A 652 6.65 -25.18 -10.89
N ALA A 653 6.06 -26.39 -10.91
CA ALA A 653 6.11 -27.29 -9.77
C ALA A 653 7.58 -27.49 -9.46
N ASP A 654 7.97 -27.18 -8.23
CA ASP A 654 9.36 -27.24 -7.78
C ASP A 654 9.95 -28.57 -8.23
N PRO A 655 10.99 -28.56 -9.08
CA PRO A 655 11.56 -29.79 -9.63
C PRO A 655 11.98 -30.78 -8.52
N ILE A 656 12.26 -30.28 -7.31
CA ILE A 656 12.64 -31.06 -6.14
C ILE A 656 11.44 -31.85 -5.60
N VAL A 657 10.27 -31.23 -5.47
CA VAL A 657 9.06 -31.90 -4.98
C VAL A 657 8.58 -32.97 -5.97
N ARG A 658 8.73 -32.73 -7.27
CA ARG A 658 8.47 -33.73 -8.29
C ARG A 658 9.44 -34.93 -8.26
N SER A 659 10.67 -34.74 -7.83
CA SER A 659 11.69 -35.77 -7.72
C SER A 659 11.60 -36.61 -6.42
N MET A 660 10.87 -36.12 -5.40
CA MET A 660 10.71 -36.80 -4.10
C MET A 660 9.97 -38.12 -4.28
N SER A 661 10.42 -39.15 -3.56
CA SER A 661 9.69 -40.43 -3.45
C SER A 661 8.40 -40.27 -2.64
N LYS A 662 7.50 -41.22 -2.76
CA LYS A 662 6.23 -41.24 -1.99
C LYS A 662 6.48 -41.18 -0.48
N GLU A 663 7.45 -41.92 0.01
CA GLU A 663 7.82 -41.94 1.44
C GLU A 663 8.41 -40.63 1.93
N GLU A 664 9.16 -39.94 1.06
CA GLU A 664 9.71 -38.60 1.36
C GLU A 664 8.58 -37.54 1.38
N LEU A 665 7.61 -37.61 0.49
CA LEU A 665 6.44 -36.74 0.48
C LEU A 665 5.57 -36.93 1.74
N GLU A 666 5.28 -38.16 2.13
CA GLU A 666 4.54 -38.49 3.37
C GLU A 666 5.25 -37.98 4.63
N LYS A 667 6.58 -38.11 4.68
CA LYS A 667 7.41 -37.61 5.76
C LYS A 667 7.43 -36.07 5.79
N SER A 668 7.51 -35.43 4.64
CA SER A 668 7.47 -33.98 4.53
C SER A 668 6.11 -33.42 4.98
N ILE A 669 4.99 -34.03 4.57
CA ILE A 669 3.64 -33.67 5.00
C ILE A 669 3.51 -33.79 6.53
N ALA A 670 4.01 -34.87 7.13
CA ALA A 670 3.96 -35.09 8.59
C ALA A 670 4.76 -34.00 9.35
N ASN A 671 5.96 -33.67 8.89
CA ASN A 671 6.81 -32.62 9.46
C ASN A 671 6.16 -31.24 9.34
N THR A 672 5.68 -30.89 8.17
CA THR A 672 5.03 -29.58 7.93
C THR A 672 3.74 -29.44 8.75
N THR A 673 3.00 -30.54 8.95
CA THR A 673 1.82 -30.57 9.83
C THR A 673 2.19 -30.32 11.30
N ALA A 674 3.30 -30.88 11.77
CA ALA A 674 3.78 -30.63 13.13
C ALA A 674 4.19 -29.16 13.32
N MET A 675 4.86 -28.57 12.32
CA MET A 675 5.26 -27.16 12.33
C MET A 675 4.06 -26.21 12.27
N MET A 676 3.04 -26.53 11.46
CA MET A 676 1.79 -25.78 11.43
C MET A 676 1.11 -25.73 12.79
N LYS A 677 1.03 -26.89 13.47
CA LYS A 677 0.44 -26.98 14.81
C LYS A 677 1.25 -26.21 15.86
N GLN A 678 2.58 -26.22 15.73
CA GLN A 678 3.44 -25.46 16.64
C GLN A 678 3.27 -23.95 16.41
N ALA A 679 3.31 -23.46 15.15
CA ALA A 679 3.08 -22.07 14.81
C ALA A 679 1.70 -21.58 15.29
N ALA A 680 0.66 -22.43 15.19
CA ALA A 680 -0.66 -22.09 15.71
C ALA A 680 -0.69 -21.97 17.25
N LYS A 681 0.08 -22.80 17.99
CA LYS A 681 0.24 -22.68 19.44
C LYS A 681 0.99 -21.42 19.85
N ASP A 682 1.98 -21.02 19.04
CA ASP A 682 2.79 -19.82 19.27
C ASP A 682 2.07 -18.53 18.78
N LEU A 683 0.79 -18.65 18.37
CA LEU A 683 -0.06 -17.58 17.83
C LEU A 683 0.49 -16.91 16.56
N ASP A 684 1.42 -17.56 15.88
CA ASP A 684 1.91 -17.11 14.56
C ASP A 684 1.01 -17.66 13.45
N PHE A 685 -0.14 -17.02 13.28
CA PHE A 685 -1.15 -17.43 12.32
C PHE A 685 -0.70 -17.26 10.86
N MET A 686 0.25 -16.36 10.58
CA MET A 686 0.81 -16.19 9.24
C MET A 686 1.67 -17.38 8.85
N GLN A 687 2.53 -17.83 9.75
CA GLN A 687 3.38 -19.00 9.53
C GLN A 687 2.55 -20.30 9.53
N ALA A 688 1.54 -20.39 10.37
CA ALA A 688 0.60 -21.53 10.36
C ALA A 688 -0.17 -21.62 9.03
N ALA A 689 -0.57 -20.49 8.43
CA ALA A 689 -1.23 -20.46 7.14
C ALA A 689 -0.29 -20.90 6.00
N GLN A 690 0.96 -20.45 6.00
CA GLN A 690 1.97 -20.87 5.01
C GLN A 690 2.22 -22.38 5.07
N TYR A 691 2.37 -22.94 6.26
CA TYR A 691 2.54 -24.40 6.42
C TYR A 691 1.31 -25.18 5.97
N ARG A 692 0.10 -24.66 6.20
CA ARG A 692 -1.14 -25.28 5.71
C ARG A 692 -1.17 -25.33 4.18
N ASP A 693 -0.83 -24.22 3.54
CA ASP A 693 -0.85 -24.11 2.08
C ASP A 693 0.21 -25.06 1.45
N GLU A 694 1.37 -25.20 2.09
CA GLU A 694 2.40 -26.16 1.68
C GLU A 694 1.94 -27.62 1.90
N ILE A 695 1.23 -27.94 2.97
CA ILE A 695 0.64 -29.28 3.18
C ILE A 695 -0.31 -29.63 2.05
N ILE A 696 -1.17 -28.70 1.64
CA ILE A 696 -2.12 -28.90 0.54
C ILE A 696 -1.38 -29.19 -0.78
N ARG A 697 -0.29 -28.48 -1.04
CA ARG A 697 0.55 -28.68 -2.23
C ARG A 697 1.20 -30.07 -2.24
N LEU A 698 1.83 -30.45 -1.14
CA LEU A 698 2.48 -31.75 -0.99
C LEU A 698 1.50 -32.92 -1.07
N GLN A 699 0.28 -32.74 -0.55
CA GLN A 699 -0.80 -33.74 -0.64
C GLN A 699 -1.26 -33.94 -2.09
N LYS A 700 -1.38 -32.86 -2.87
CA LYS A 700 -1.73 -32.93 -4.29
C LYS A 700 -0.68 -33.70 -5.09
N GLU A 701 0.60 -33.41 -4.88
CA GLU A 701 1.70 -34.15 -5.53
C GLU A 701 1.72 -35.64 -5.12
N LEU A 702 1.38 -35.93 -3.87
CA LEU A 702 1.26 -37.32 -3.40
C LEU A 702 0.08 -38.05 -4.08
N GLU A 703 -1.06 -37.36 -4.28
CA GLU A 703 -2.22 -37.91 -4.99
C GLU A 703 -1.90 -38.15 -6.47
N GLU A 704 -1.19 -37.23 -7.14
CA GLU A 704 -0.75 -37.40 -8.53
C GLU A 704 0.21 -38.60 -8.70
N LYS A 705 1.01 -38.92 -7.70
CA LYS A 705 1.89 -40.11 -7.70
C LYS A 705 1.18 -41.40 -7.31
N ASN A 706 -0.03 -41.32 -6.76
CA ASN A 706 -0.87 -42.49 -6.45
C ASN A 706 -1.80 -42.90 -7.61
N ASN A 707 -2.01 -42.01 -8.58
CA ASN A 707 -2.75 -42.26 -9.82
C ASN A 707 -1.78 -42.58 -10.95
#